data_6c78de57647f02b427232cab9d88ec3a
#
_entry.id   6c78de57647f02b427232cab9d88ec3a
#
_cell.length_a   1.000
_cell.length_b   1.000
_cell.length_c   1.000
_cell.angle_alpha   90.00
_cell.angle_beta   90.00
_cell.angle_gamma   90.00
#
_symmetry.space_group_name_H-M   'P 1'
#
loop_
_entity.id
_entity.type
_entity.pdbx_description
1 polymer ?
#
loop_
_entity_poly.entity_id
_entity_poly.type
_entity_poly.pdbx_seq_one_letter_code
_entity_poly.pdbx_strand_id
1 'polypeptide(L)'
;MKVDLLNTDEFVKINNLSEVTSPILFQRGGIPHSEGLISNEIFGINTRDRRNTYAYIPLHAHYFHPHVYKAIRRMFRNIDKIINGEKYFKIDKDGRLVEDELGETGLNFIYNNWKKINWKKYDGVESDGMRAERERLLSSPISEIFTDKQIVIPAFYRDIKTEDGNNGGETDNINNLYIRLIRLSSTVKEQAMFDFQFNSTNYVIQTTLVEIYDHFKNKLEKKKGLIRKYLMGKNVDYCTRVVITAPAYHGNTPDDMFVSFQYTALPMAQICSLIFPFILKWCKDFFERGVIDKQNNFTFYDKETMKPIENIELNNPEAFYSEKYIKKLIDSYIKDPESRFNKITVPTKDGSVKYLAIRGMKTDGYSNIEASAIVNRPMTVTDLLYLACEACCKDKHVKITRYPMLDEYSMAMSRIRVMSTAKTMPVAINGTIYKYYPVVEPDIETRLIGTLFNDAIQLSHAYLKGLDGDYDGDQITATIFFTQEANAEVEKLMKTPSYYMTITGGNIRVVSHEVTQTLYVLTKDPMKTSKEISNEDKAVLLSLKKEDLTFDKLIKLIGTTTSLEDKRKTTKPRFNIHDTLTITKNDYPILMKDTTAYKTTVGRFLFNKIMIEYTGLYTIMGYNNNIINKGGLSALESIIIDNLLSRTIDTDLMVKFIDTRDWLGLQFHAVVCSSFTPTITKIPPEVAALKKKLLAENKDAIANADTLVMEKIEAELLNKAKEILKDDIGMDLYNSGSRGEWGNHMKNMYLCRGAVQNPTTKKYEMIENALEDGLKKEDLYKNANTIVSGAYPKAVLSFGCL
;
A
#
# COMPACT_ATOMS: atom_id res chain seq x y z
N MET A 1 23.69 5.09 11.33
CA MET A 1 24.82 5.88 10.79
C MET A 1 24.58 7.31 11.22
N LYS A 2 25.45 7.93 11.99
CA LYS A 2 25.35 9.36 12.34
C LYS A 2 26.00 10.14 11.21
N VAL A 3 25.30 11.15 10.70
CA VAL A 3 25.85 12.09 9.72
C VAL A 3 26.15 13.37 10.45
N ASP A 4 27.42 13.74 10.48
CA ASP A 4 27.87 14.98 11.11
C ASP A 4 27.72 16.15 10.13
N LEU A 5 27.60 17.38 10.67
CA LEU A 5 27.55 18.58 9.85
C LEU A 5 28.94 18.82 9.21
N LEU A 6 28.94 19.33 7.99
CA LEU A 6 30.19 19.65 7.29
C LEU A 6 30.84 20.90 7.87
N ASN A 7 32.06 20.77 8.35
CA ASN A 7 32.91 21.90 8.63
C ASN A 7 33.45 22.45 7.28
N THR A 8 32.88 23.55 6.81
CA THR A 8 33.21 24.12 5.51
C THR A 8 34.64 24.71 5.47
N ASP A 9 35.16 25.26 6.58
CA ASP A 9 36.50 25.78 6.66
C ASP A 9 37.56 24.70 6.51
N GLU A 10 37.37 23.60 7.20
CA GLU A 10 38.25 22.44 7.13
C GLU A 10 38.21 21.81 5.74
N PHE A 11 37.00 21.68 5.16
CA PHE A 11 36.82 21.12 3.81
C PHE A 11 37.51 21.97 2.74
N VAL A 12 37.38 23.31 2.80
CA VAL A 12 38.05 24.25 1.89
C VAL A 12 39.56 24.15 2.01
N LYS A 13 40.08 24.12 3.26
CA LYS A 13 41.50 24.03 3.54
C LYS A 13 42.15 22.73 3.10
N ILE A 14 41.54 21.58 3.43
CA ILE A 14 42.07 20.26 3.08
C ILE A 14 42.12 20.07 1.57
N ASN A 15 41.11 20.56 0.84
CA ASN A 15 40.99 20.37 -0.60
C ASN A 15 41.58 21.56 -1.40
N ASN A 16 42.13 22.57 -0.74
CA ASN A 16 42.70 23.79 -1.38
C ASN A 16 41.77 24.39 -2.42
N LEU A 17 40.51 24.66 -2.05
CA LEU A 17 39.49 25.10 -2.99
C LEU A 17 39.65 26.56 -3.38
N SER A 18 39.39 26.88 -4.64
CA SER A 18 39.41 28.24 -5.21
C SER A 18 38.10 28.99 -4.94
N GLU A 19 38.15 30.29 -4.86
CA GLU A 19 36.99 31.18 -4.71
C GLU A 19 36.28 31.38 -6.06
N VAL A 20 34.93 31.44 -6.03
CA VAL A 20 34.11 31.91 -7.14
C VAL A 20 33.49 33.25 -6.73
N THR A 21 33.86 34.30 -7.39
CA THR A 21 33.50 35.68 -7.05
C THR A 21 32.65 36.37 -8.11
N SER A 22 32.69 35.90 -9.37
CA SER A 22 31.95 36.51 -10.48
C SER A 22 30.58 35.84 -10.72
N PRO A 23 29.50 36.65 -10.76
CA PRO A 23 28.16 36.14 -11.15
C PRO A 23 28.02 35.96 -12.68
N ILE A 24 29.04 36.28 -13.46
CA ILE A 24 29.04 36.22 -14.90
C ILE A 24 29.50 34.82 -15.35
N LEU A 25 28.72 34.16 -16.17
CA LEU A 25 29.08 32.84 -16.70
C LEU A 25 30.04 32.93 -17.89
N PHE A 26 29.75 33.82 -18.83
CA PHE A 26 30.56 33.99 -20.07
C PHE A 26 30.94 35.44 -20.28
N GLN A 27 32.18 35.65 -20.76
CA GLN A 27 32.65 36.92 -21.28
C GLN A 27 32.23 37.09 -22.76
N ARG A 28 32.52 38.25 -23.32
CA ARG A 28 32.34 38.50 -24.77
C ARG A 28 33.09 37.43 -25.58
N GLY A 29 32.42 36.82 -26.56
CA GLY A 29 33.01 35.74 -27.38
C GLY A 29 32.70 34.31 -26.84
N GLY A 30 31.87 34.16 -25.84
CA GLY A 30 31.45 32.84 -25.33
C GLY A 30 32.51 32.11 -24.50
N ILE A 31 33.55 32.81 -24.04
CA ILE A 31 34.62 32.25 -23.20
C ILE A 31 34.11 32.26 -21.73
N PRO A 32 34.28 31.16 -20.98
CA PRO A 32 33.94 31.14 -19.54
C PRO A 32 34.70 32.24 -18.80
N HIS A 33 34.00 32.91 -17.86
CA HIS A 33 34.65 33.93 -17.03
C HIS A 33 35.63 33.27 -16.05
N SER A 34 36.87 33.82 -15.94
CA SER A 34 37.97 33.23 -15.13
C SER A 34 37.64 32.99 -13.67
N GLU A 35 36.82 33.85 -13.04
CA GLU A 35 36.37 33.75 -11.65
C GLU A 35 34.92 33.30 -11.54
N GLY A 36 34.34 32.80 -12.65
CA GLY A 36 32.94 32.44 -12.72
C GLY A 36 32.65 30.97 -12.38
N LEU A 37 31.36 30.65 -12.26
CA LEU A 37 30.87 29.32 -11.90
C LEU A 37 31.25 28.22 -12.89
N ILE A 38 31.60 28.54 -14.13
CA ILE A 38 32.01 27.58 -15.17
C ILE A 38 33.47 27.80 -15.65
N SER A 39 34.23 28.56 -14.87
CA SER A 39 35.65 28.90 -15.18
C SER A 39 36.49 27.66 -15.49
N ASN A 40 37.32 27.79 -16.51
CA ASN A 40 38.29 26.75 -16.84
C ASN A 40 39.51 26.79 -15.90
N GLU A 41 39.83 27.93 -15.33
CA GLU A 41 40.92 28.13 -14.37
C GLU A 41 40.57 27.48 -13.03
N ILE A 42 39.30 27.56 -12.58
CA ILE A 42 38.81 27.00 -11.31
C ILE A 42 38.49 25.50 -11.45
N PHE A 43 37.75 25.13 -12.49
CA PHE A 43 37.18 23.77 -12.60
C PHE A 43 37.93 22.89 -13.60
N GLY A 44 38.93 23.39 -14.27
CA GLY A 44 39.67 22.68 -15.30
C GLY A 44 38.97 22.63 -16.65
N ILE A 45 39.70 22.19 -17.68
CA ILE A 45 39.22 22.07 -19.07
C ILE A 45 38.71 20.67 -19.36
N ASN A 46 39.40 19.65 -18.84
CA ASN A 46 39.06 18.26 -19.12
C ASN A 46 37.92 17.73 -18.23
N THR A 47 37.25 16.68 -18.71
CA THR A 47 36.09 16.07 -18.02
C THR A 47 36.41 15.55 -16.62
N ARG A 48 37.65 15.07 -16.38
CA ARG A 48 38.07 14.53 -15.08
C ARG A 48 38.14 15.65 -14.04
N ASP A 49 38.76 16.77 -14.39
CA ASP A 49 38.90 17.91 -13.48
C ASP A 49 37.52 18.53 -13.22
N ARG A 50 36.71 18.73 -14.26
CA ARG A 50 35.35 19.27 -14.13
C ARG A 50 34.40 18.39 -13.30
N ARG A 51 34.70 17.11 -13.18
CA ARG A 51 33.93 16.19 -12.30
C ARG A 51 34.35 16.21 -10.83
N ASN A 52 35.63 16.54 -10.57
CA ASN A 52 36.20 16.34 -9.25
C ASN A 52 36.55 17.64 -8.52
N THR A 53 36.63 18.79 -9.22
CA THR A 53 37.03 20.06 -8.64
C THR A 53 35.82 20.79 -8.06
N TYR A 54 35.84 21.00 -6.73
CA TYR A 54 34.94 21.84 -6.01
C TYR A 54 35.51 23.25 -5.92
N ALA A 55 34.66 24.22 -5.57
CA ALA A 55 35.05 25.59 -5.29
C ALA A 55 34.18 26.12 -4.14
N TYR A 56 34.31 27.37 -3.74
CA TYR A 56 33.45 27.97 -2.75
C TYR A 56 33.12 29.43 -3.08
N ILE A 57 31.98 29.89 -2.57
CA ILE A 57 31.55 31.30 -2.58
C ILE A 57 31.77 31.86 -1.19
N PRO A 58 32.57 32.95 -1.00
CA PRO A 58 32.71 33.62 0.27
C PRO A 58 31.45 34.42 0.62
N LEU A 59 30.96 34.33 1.86
CA LEU A 59 29.69 34.92 2.27
C LEU A 59 29.87 36.21 3.09
N HIS A 60 31.10 36.46 3.55
CA HIS A 60 31.54 37.65 4.35
C HIS A 60 30.81 37.84 5.70
N ALA A 61 29.92 36.92 6.08
CA ALA A 61 29.29 36.84 7.39
C ALA A 61 28.99 35.36 7.72
N HIS A 62 28.68 35.08 9.01
CA HIS A 62 28.40 33.71 9.48
C HIS A 62 26.91 33.39 9.41
N TYR A 63 26.53 32.48 8.55
CA TYR A 63 25.16 32.01 8.33
C TYR A 63 24.98 30.64 8.94
N PHE A 64 23.74 30.32 9.37
CA PHE A 64 23.42 28.98 9.81
C PHE A 64 23.59 27.95 8.70
N HIS A 65 24.13 26.79 9.06
CA HIS A 65 23.98 25.61 8.22
C HIS A 65 22.48 25.35 7.95
N PRO A 66 22.04 25.12 6.71
CA PRO A 66 20.61 25.04 6.34
C PRO A 66 19.81 24.03 7.16
N HIS A 67 20.43 22.90 7.53
CA HIS A 67 19.77 21.86 8.36
C HIS A 67 19.53 22.34 9.80
N VAL A 68 20.51 23.02 10.38
CA VAL A 68 20.40 23.64 11.72
C VAL A 68 19.35 24.76 11.72
N TYR A 69 19.37 25.62 10.72
CA TYR A 69 18.37 26.68 10.57
C TYR A 69 16.94 26.14 10.53
N LYS A 70 16.70 25.08 9.76
CA LYS A 70 15.40 24.41 9.71
C LYS A 70 14.99 23.82 11.05
N ALA A 71 15.92 23.25 11.82
CA ALA A 71 15.65 22.75 13.15
C ALA A 71 15.25 23.87 14.11
N ILE A 72 16.02 24.97 14.14
CA ILE A 72 15.75 26.13 15.00
C ILE A 72 14.40 26.77 14.64
N ARG A 73 14.11 26.96 13.36
CA ARG A 73 12.85 27.54 12.89
C ARG A 73 11.59 26.77 13.35
N ARG A 74 11.70 25.46 13.51
CA ARG A 74 10.62 24.63 14.08
C ARG A 74 10.41 24.86 15.57
N MET A 75 11.49 25.15 16.29
CA MET A 75 11.46 25.38 17.73
C MET A 75 11.04 26.81 18.08
N PHE A 76 11.61 27.77 17.35
CA PHE A 76 11.46 29.19 17.62
C PHE A 76 11.13 29.95 16.32
N ARG A 77 9.84 30.12 16.05
CA ARG A 77 9.33 30.73 14.80
C ARG A 77 9.78 32.18 14.59
N ASN A 78 10.09 32.91 15.69
CA ASN A 78 10.53 34.29 15.60
C ASN A 78 12.00 34.45 15.16
N ILE A 79 12.76 33.36 14.97
CA ILE A 79 14.13 33.42 14.45
C ILE A 79 14.22 34.18 13.11
N ASP A 80 13.23 33.98 12.23
CA ASP A 80 13.16 34.69 10.94
C ASP A 80 13.06 36.20 11.15
N LYS A 81 12.25 36.65 12.14
CA LYS A 81 12.07 38.05 12.46
C LYS A 81 13.28 38.71 13.09
N ILE A 82 14.06 37.92 13.86
CA ILE A 82 15.34 38.38 14.40
C ILE A 82 16.33 38.59 13.25
N ILE A 83 16.52 37.55 12.40
CA ILE A 83 17.51 37.64 11.32
C ILE A 83 17.18 38.78 10.35
N ASN A 84 15.87 38.99 10.06
CA ASN A 84 15.39 40.05 9.18
C ASN A 84 15.38 41.45 9.83
N GLY A 85 15.65 41.53 11.12
CA GLY A 85 15.67 42.80 11.86
C GLY A 85 14.29 43.37 12.19
N GLU A 86 13.23 42.57 12.10
CA GLU A 86 11.85 43.01 12.35
C GLU A 86 11.50 43.11 13.84
N LYS A 87 12.17 42.30 14.67
CA LYS A 87 11.94 42.23 16.11
C LYS A 87 13.24 42.17 16.89
N TYR A 88 13.24 42.80 18.08
CA TYR A 88 14.37 42.87 18.99
C TYR A 88 14.17 41.94 20.18
N PHE A 89 15.25 41.31 20.64
CA PHE A 89 15.20 40.32 21.70
C PHE A 89 16.35 40.49 22.70
N LYS A 90 16.09 40.13 23.96
CA LYS A 90 17.10 39.95 25.02
C LYS A 90 17.14 38.48 25.45
N ILE A 91 18.27 38.10 26.01
CA ILE A 91 18.44 36.79 26.64
C ILE A 91 18.17 36.94 28.12
N ASP A 92 17.17 36.20 28.64
CA ASP A 92 16.85 36.18 30.06
C ASP A 92 17.89 35.40 30.90
N LYS A 93 17.70 35.37 32.23
CA LYS A 93 18.57 34.65 33.15
C LYS A 93 18.57 33.13 32.92
N ASP A 94 17.56 32.64 32.29
CA ASP A 94 17.37 31.22 31.98
C ASP A 94 17.89 30.84 30.56
N GLY A 95 18.39 31.79 29.82
CA GLY A 95 18.90 31.63 28.47
C GLY A 95 17.81 31.63 27.39
N ARG A 96 16.60 32.12 27.69
CA ARG A 96 15.52 32.24 26.69
C ARG A 96 15.59 33.58 25.99
N LEU A 97 15.22 33.58 24.71
CA LEU A 97 15.01 34.80 23.91
C LEU A 97 13.63 35.36 24.25
N VAL A 98 13.61 36.57 24.82
CA VAL A 98 12.41 37.32 25.19
C VAL A 98 12.34 38.58 24.34
N GLU A 99 11.21 38.89 23.76
CA GLU A 99 10.96 40.06 22.91
C GLU A 99 11.06 41.31 23.79
N ASP A 100 11.92 42.26 23.41
CA ASP A 100 12.18 43.50 24.16
C ASP A 100 12.61 44.57 23.16
N GLU A 101 11.92 45.73 23.15
CA GLU A 101 12.19 46.81 22.21
C GLU A 101 13.60 47.44 22.39
N LEU A 102 14.19 47.28 23.56
CA LEU A 102 15.56 47.70 23.87
C LEU A 102 16.60 46.58 23.68
N GLY A 103 16.18 45.48 23.08
CA GLY A 103 17.01 44.34 22.79
C GLY A 103 17.87 44.47 21.54
N GLU A 104 18.51 43.39 21.17
CA GLU A 104 19.33 43.29 19.95
C GLU A 104 18.61 42.49 18.86
N THR A 105 19.05 42.63 17.63
CA THR A 105 18.47 41.94 16.47
C THR A 105 19.57 41.56 15.48
N GLY A 106 19.20 40.83 14.43
CA GLY A 106 20.10 40.44 13.36
C GLY A 106 20.81 39.09 13.59
N LEU A 107 21.47 38.62 12.56
CA LEU A 107 22.18 37.34 12.55
C LEU A 107 23.39 37.36 13.52
N ASN A 108 24.11 38.48 13.59
CA ASN A 108 25.28 38.67 14.47
C ASN A 108 24.91 38.57 15.94
N PHE A 109 23.71 39.06 16.34
CA PHE A 109 23.20 38.89 17.70
C PHE A 109 23.15 37.43 18.11
N ILE A 110 22.58 36.61 17.24
CA ILE A 110 22.44 35.15 17.48
C ILE A 110 23.80 34.46 17.48
N TYR A 111 24.69 34.79 16.52
CA TYR A 111 26.03 34.20 16.43
C TYR A 111 26.84 34.46 17.68
N ASN A 112 26.94 35.75 18.11
CA ASN A 112 27.72 36.17 19.25
C ASN A 112 27.20 35.61 20.59
N ASN A 113 25.91 35.38 20.68
CA ASN A 113 25.26 34.87 21.89
C ASN A 113 24.85 33.38 21.81
N TRP A 114 25.27 32.64 20.80
CA TRP A 114 24.88 31.26 20.58
C TRP A 114 24.99 30.36 21.82
N LYS A 115 26.12 30.44 22.54
CA LYS A 115 26.38 29.63 23.74
C LYS A 115 25.55 30.03 24.96
N LYS A 116 25.00 31.26 24.98
CA LYS A 116 24.17 31.77 26.08
C LYS A 116 22.69 31.34 25.90
N ILE A 117 22.28 31.05 24.69
CA ILE A 117 20.90 30.68 24.38
C ILE A 117 20.67 29.22 24.75
N ASN A 118 19.64 28.96 25.56
CA ASN A 118 19.27 27.61 25.96
C ASN A 118 18.18 27.04 25.03
N TRP A 119 18.59 26.42 23.96
CA TRP A 119 17.71 25.84 22.97
C TRP A 119 16.86 24.64 23.48
N LYS A 120 17.26 24.01 24.60
CA LYS A 120 16.50 22.89 25.22
C LYS A 120 15.19 23.34 25.87
N LYS A 121 15.01 24.61 26.16
CA LYS A 121 13.85 25.19 26.83
C LYS A 121 12.70 25.56 25.87
N TYR A 122 12.88 25.38 24.58
CA TYR A 122 11.85 25.63 23.59
C TYR A 122 11.07 24.33 23.31
N ASP A 123 9.80 24.27 23.76
CA ASP A 123 8.95 23.11 23.65
C ASP A 123 8.20 23.08 22.31
N GLY A 124 8.43 22.04 21.53
CA GLY A 124 7.61 21.66 20.39
C GLY A 124 6.99 20.27 20.62
N VAL A 125 5.86 19.99 20.03
CA VAL A 125 5.26 18.65 20.01
C VAL A 125 6.07 17.78 19.05
N GLU A 126 7.05 17.08 19.58
CA GLU A 126 7.93 16.19 18.79
C GLU A 126 8.06 14.81 19.46
N SER A 127 8.33 13.78 18.66
CA SER A 127 8.75 12.48 19.17
C SER A 127 10.12 12.57 19.86
N ASP A 128 10.38 11.70 20.82
CA ASP A 128 11.64 11.69 21.57
C ASP A 128 12.88 11.53 20.68
N GLY A 129 12.76 10.74 19.60
CA GLY A 129 13.84 10.57 18.63
C GLY A 129 14.17 11.86 17.86
N MET A 130 13.17 12.64 17.46
CA MET A 130 13.35 13.92 16.78
C MET A 130 13.94 14.97 17.72
N ARG A 131 13.55 14.95 18.99
CA ARG A 131 14.11 15.82 20.03
C ARG A 131 15.59 15.51 20.27
N ALA A 132 15.95 14.24 20.41
CA ALA A 132 17.33 13.81 20.60
C ALA A 132 18.23 14.22 19.41
N GLU A 133 17.78 14.06 18.18
CA GLU A 133 18.53 14.47 16.99
C GLU A 133 18.69 16.01 16.92
N ARG A 134 17.68 16.76 17.24
CA ARG A 134 17.75 18.22 17.33
C ARG A 134 18.76 18.67 18.39
N GLU A 135 18.71 18.10 19.60
CA GLU A 135 19.69 18.40 20.67
C GLU A 135 21.13 18.08 20.24
N ARG A 136 21.30 16.97 19.53
CA ARG A 136 22.59 16.60 18.94
C ARG A 136 23.09 17.66 17.95
N LEU A 137 22.24 18.08 17.00
CA LEU A 137 22.58 19.10 16.01
C LEU A 137 22.97 20.43 16.64
N LEU A 138 22.21 20.88 17.64
CA LEU A 138 22.48 22.17 18.34
C LEU A 138 23.69 22.11 19.29
N SER A 139 24.14 20.90 19.62
CA SER A 139 25.36 20.67 20.42
C SER A 139 26.63 20.53 19.57
N SER A 140 26.49 20.56 18.22
CA SER A 140 27.66 20.53 17.32
C SER A 140 28.58 21.74 17.53
N PRO A 141 29.86 21.66 17.13
CA PRO A 141 30.78 22.80 17.17
C PRO A 141 30.23 24.02 16.40
N ILE A 142 30.53 25.22 16.87
CA ILE A 142 30.05 26.46 16.22
C ILE A 142 30.48 26.51 14.73
N SER A 143 31.70 26.04 14.41
CA SER A 143 32.22 25.95 13.05
C SER A 143 31.44 25.01 12.11
N GLU A 144 30.59 24.14 12.65
CA GLU A 144 29.68 23.27 11.89
C GLU A 144 28.25 23.84 11.84
N ILE A 145 27.85 24.57 12.89
CA ILE A 145 26.55 25.22 13.01
C ILE A 145 26.46 26.43 12.08
N PHE A 146 27.54 27.20 11.99
CA PHE A 146 27.64 28.40 11.18
C PHE A 146 28.72 28.24 10.12
N THR A 147 28.49 28.86 8.96
CA THR A 147 29.43 28.88 7.84
C THR A 147 29.54 30.30 7.28
N ASP A 148 30.71 30.69 6.85
CA ASP A 148 31.00 31.90 6.08
C ASP A 148 31.31 31.58 4.59
N LYS A 149 31.15 30.33 4.19
CA LYS A 149 31.45 29.82 2.86
C LYS A 149 30.36 28.89 2.36
N GLN A 150 29.95 29.03 1.10
CA GLN A 150 29.07 28.06 0.43
C GLN A 150 29.88 27.23 -0.56
N ILE A 151 29.89 25.92 -0.39
CA ILE A 151 30.56 25.01 -1.31
C ILE A 151 29.82 24.98 -2.65
N VAL A 152 30.57 25.08 -3.74
CA VAL A 152 30.11 24.98 -5.12
C VAL A 152 30.51 23.62 -5.65
N ILE A 153 29.53 22.86 -6.10
CA ILE A 153 29.77 21.52 -6.68
C ILE A 153 30.50 21.62 -8.02
N PRO A 154 31.18 20.54 -8.44
CA PRO A 154 31.92 20.53 -9.71
C PRO A 154 31.06 20.93 -10.92
N ALA A 155 31.66 21.62 -11.87
CA ALA A 155 30.95 22.18 -13.01
C ALA A 155 30.26 21.12 -13.87
N PHE A 156 30.80 19.92 -13.98
CA PHE A 156 30.21 18.80 -14.72
C PHE A 156 28.76 18.49 -14.34
N TYR A 157 28.38 18.60 -13.04
CA TYR A 157 27.04 18.25 -12.57
C TYR A 157 26.01 19.39 -12.71
N ARG A 158 26.44 20.55 -13.19
CA ARG A 158 25.63 21.75 -13.38
C ARG A 158 25.98 22.50 -14.69
N ASP A 159 26.50 21.77 -15.63
CA ASP A 159 26.91 22.31 -16.92
C ASP A 159 25.70 22.76 -17.76
N ILE A 160 25.95 23.63 -18.69
CA ILE A 160 24.93 24.21 -19.57
C ILE A 160 24.56 23.15 -20.61
N LYS A 161 23.28 22.86 -20.74
CA LYS A 161 22.77 22.02 -21.81
C LYS A 161 22.55 22.88 -23.04
N THR A 162 23.27 22.61 -24.09
CA THR A 162 23.00 23.15 -25.44
C THR A 162 22.04 22.18 -26.11
N GLU A 163 20.80 22.58 -26.39
CA GLU A 163 19.97 21.86 -27.37
C GLU A 163 20.47 22.13 -28.77
N ASP A 164 20.55 21.08 -29.58
CA ASP A 164 21.02 21.17 -30.95
C ASP A 164 20.28 22.28 -31.74
N GLY A 165 20.98 23.35 -32.08
CA GLY A 165 20.53 24.41 -32.99
C GLY A 165 19.96 25.68 -32.36
N ASN A 166 19.84 25.83 -31.05
CA ASN A 166 19.45 27.08 -30.41
C ASN A 166 20.60 27.66 -29.57
N ASN A 167 20.95 28.92 -29.81
CA ASN A 167 21.99 29.68 -29.09
C ASN A 167 21.64 30.02 -27.62
N GLY A 168 20.62 29.45 -27.05
CA GLY A 168 20.16 29.65 -25.66
C GLY A 168 20.28 28.36 -24.88
N GLY A 169 21.42 28.09 -24.27
CA GLY A 169 21.61 26.95 -23.39
C GLY A 169 20.79 27.09 -22.11
N GLU A 170 20.04 26.07 -21.74
CA GLU A 170 19.36 25.99 -20.45
C GLU A 170 20.38 25.73 -19.34
N THR A 171 20.48 26.65 -18.36
CA THR A 171 21.34 26.45 -17.18
C THR A 171 20.62 25.70 -16.10
N ASP A 172 21.30 24.78 -15.42
CA ASP A 172 20.72 24.14 -14.21
C ASP A 172 20.33 25.23 -13.18
N ASN A 173 19.16 25.08 -12.58
CA ASN A 173 18.63 26.02 -11.57
C ASN A 173 19.60 26.30 -10.41
N ILE A 174 20.52 25.37 -10.10
CA ILE A 174 21.54 25.59 -9.08
C ILE A 174 22.49 26.73 -9.42
N ASN A 175 22.82 26.93 -10.70
CA ASN A 175 23.66 28.05 -11.13
C ASN A 175 22.97 29.39 -10.86
N ASN A 176 21.68 29.49 -11.05
CA ASN A 176 20.90 30.69 -10.76
C ASN A 176 20.94 31.03 -9.23
N LEU A 177 20.84 29.99 -8.38
CA LEU A 177 20.96 30.18 -6.93
C LEU A 177 22.38 30.61 -6.52
N TYR A 178 23.42 30.04 -7.11
CA TYR A 178 24.80 30.48 -6.87
C TYR A 178 25.04 31.90 -7.36
N ILE A 179 24.57 32.28 -8.56
CA ILE A 179 24.66 33.65 -9.08
C ILE A 179 23.97 34.63 -8.14
N ARG A 180 22.78 34.31 -7.67
CA ARG A 180 22.06 35.14 -6.69
C ARG A 180 22.85 35.28 -5.41
N LEU A 181 23.43 34.20 -4.91
CA LEU A 181 24.24 34.20 -3.70
C LEU A 181 25.51 35.07 -3.85
N ILE A 182 26.23 34.96 -4.99
CA ILE A 182 27.42 35.78 -5.27
C ILE A 182 27.05 37.26 -5.27
N ARG A 183 25.96 37.65 -5.95
CA ARG A 183 25.51 39.06 -6.00
C ARG A 183 25.18 39.60 -4.60
N LEU A 184 24.43 38.81 -3.81
CA LEU A 184 24.07 39.23 -2.45
C LEU A 184 25.27 39.29 -1.52
N SER A 185 26.19 38.34 -1.62
CA SER A 185 27.43 38.33 -0.84
C SER A 185 28.35 39.51 -1.17
N SER A 186 28.46 39.89 -2.46
CA SER A 186 29.22 41.09 -2.86
C SER A 186 28.65 42.36 -2.27
N THR A 187 27.32 42.49 -2.16
CA THR A 187 26.68 43.65 -1.51
C THR A 187 27.04 43.75 -0.02
N VAL A 188 27.09 42.64 0.69
CA VAL A 188 27.49 42.61 2.12
C VAL A 188 28.97 42.98 2.29
N LYS A 189 29.84 42.56 1.36
CA LYS A 189 31.27 42.90 1.41
C LYS A 189 31.51 44.39 1.25
N GLU A 190 30.83 45.06 0.36
CA GLU A 190 31.03 46.46 0.01
C GLU A 190 30.53 47.41 1.12
N GLN A 191 29.64 46.97 1.98
CA GLN A 191 28.90 47.83 2.92
C GLN A 191 29.10 47.49 4.41
N ALA A 192 30.18 46.82 4.76
CA ALA A 192 30.47 46.34 6.14
C ALA A 192 30.44 47.40 7.28
N MET A 193 30.02 48.62 6.99
CA MET A 193 29.98 49.72 7.99
C MET A 193 28.64 49.89 8.74
N PHE A 194 27.54 49.30 8.30
CA PHE A 194 26.20 49.47 8.94
C PHE A 194 25.43 48.17 9.05
N ASP A 195 25.65 47.45 10.11
CA ASP A 195 25.20 46.08 10.34
C ASP A 195 23.67 45.90 10.26
N PHE A 196 22.89 46.90 10.77
CA PHE A 196 21.42 46.82 10.82
C PHE A 196 20.74 46.98 9.48
N GLN A 197 21.34 47.65 8.49
CA GLN A 197 20.80 47.86 7.15
C GLN A 197 20.86 46.58 6.31
N PHE A 198 21.65 45.59 6.76
CA PHE A 198 21.86 44.34 6.02
C PHE A 198 21.03 43.17 6.58
N ASN A 199 20.27 43.36 7.64
CA ASN A 199 19.47 42.28 8.20
C ASN A 199 18.56 41.65 7.13
N SER A 200 17.90 42.46 6.30
CA SER A 200 17.07 41.95 5.20
C SER A 200 17.88 41.17 4.16
N THR A 201 19.06 41.67 3.80
CA THR A 201 19.98 40.99 2.86
C THR A 201 20.50 39.69 3.48
N ASN A 202 20.87 39.70 4.76
CA ASN A 202 21.31 38.51 5.49
C ASN A 202 20.21 37.45 5.55
N TYR A 203 18.97 37.86 5.75
CA TYR A 203 17.82 36.94 5.71
C TYR A 203 17.65 36.33 4.30
N VAL A 204 17.79 37.11 3.23
CA VAL A 204 17.71 36.61 1.86
C VAL A 204 18.88 35.66 1.54
N ILE A 205 20.09 35.94 2.03
CA ILE A 205 21.23 35.02 1.91
C ILE A 205 20.93 33.71 2.65
N GLN A 206 20.48 33.80 3.91
CA GLN A 206 20.12 32.60 4.69
C GLN A 206 19.04 31.75 4.00
N THR A 207 18.02 32.39 3.45
CA THR A 207 16.96 31.64 2.69
C THR A 207 17.49 31.05 1.40
N THR A 208 18.40 31.74 0.70
CA THR A 208 19.06 31.22 -0.52
C THR A 208 19.94 30.02 -0.20
N LEU A 209 20.63 29.98 0.93
CA LEU A 209 21.38 28.81 1.39
C LEU A 209 20.44 27.60 1.65
N VAL A 210 19.26 27.89 2.20
CA VAL A 210 18.23 26.85 2.38
C VAL A 210 17.69 26.35 1.03
N GLU A 211 17.46 27.23 0.07
CA GLU A 211 17.02 26.87 -1.28
C GLU A 211 18.06 25.98 -1.99
N ILE A 212 19.35 26.31 -1.86
CA ILE A 212 20.46 25.48 -2.38
C ILE A 212 20.45 24.09 -1.74
N TYR A 213 20.34 24.02 -0.42
CA TYR A 213 20.25 22.76 0.31
C TYR A 213 19.03 21.93 -0.15
N ASP A 214 17.87 22.58 -0.27
CA ASP A 214 16.64 21.90 -0.72
C ASP A 214 16.72 21.45 -2.16
N HIS A 215 17.42 22.17 -3.02
CA HIS A 215 17.69 21.75 -4.39
C HIS A 215 18.43 20.40 -4.41
N PHE A 216 19.53 20.28 -3.63
CA PHE A 216 20.26 19.01 -3.52
C PHE A 216 19.44 17.90 -2.89
N LYS A 217 18.76 18.22 -1.80
CA LYS A 217 17.87 17.27 -1.14
C LYS A 217 16.83 16.72 -2.10
N ASN A 218 16.17 17.57 -2.88
CA ASN A 218 15.17 17.15 -3.87
C ASN A 218 15.77 16.32 -5.02
N LYS A 219 17.04 16.58 -5.42
CA LYS A 219 17.75 15.75 -6.40
C LYS A 219 18.12 14.37 -5.86
N LEU A 220 18.34 14.24 -4.55
CA LEU A 220 18.72 12.98 -3.92
C LEU A 220 17.50 12.17 -3.47
N GLU A 221 16.51 12.82 -2.88
CA GLU A 221 15.31 12.22 -2.30
C GLU A 221 14.20 11.96 -3.34
N LYS A 222 13.11 11.33 -2.87
CA LYS A 222 11.87 11.03 -3.61
C LYS A 222 12.06 10.04 -4.75
N LYS A 223 10.94 9.68 -5.41
CA LYS A 223 10.88 8.66 -6.48
C LYS A 223 11.84 8.93 -7.65
N LYS A 224 12.03 10.21 -7.99
CA LYS A 224 12.89 10.65 -9.10
C LYS A 224 14.30 11.00 -8.65
N GLY A 225 14.58 10.97 -7.35
CA GLY A 225 15.88 11.31 -6.80
C GLY A 225 16.95 10.27 -7.13
N LEU A 226 18.20 10.74 -7.15
CA LEU A 226 19.37 9.94 -7.55
C LEU A 226 19.49 8.63 -6.75
N ILE A 227 19.26 8.70 -5.44
CA ILE A 227 19.40 7.53 -4.55
C ILE A 227 18.37 6.48 -4.93
N ARG A 228 17.08 6.84 -4.98
CA ARG A 228 16.03 5.85 -5.23
C ARG A 228 15.98 5.39 -6.68
N LYS A 229 16.18 6.31 -7.65
CA LYS A 229 16.06 5.98 -9.06
C LYS A 229 17.27 5.23 -9.62
N TYR A 230 18.48 5.59 -9.18
CA TYR A 230 19.71 5.09 -9.82
C TYR A 230 20.58 4.24 -8.89
N LEU A 231 20.65 4.53 -7.59
CA LEU A 231 21.49 3.78 -6.67
C LEU A 231 20.75 2.54 -6.13
N MET A 232 19.48 2.69 -5.75
CA MET A 232 18.65 1.59 -5.23
C MET A 232 17.92 0.85 -6.36
N GLY A 233 17.71 1.50 -7.51
CA GLY A 233 17.12 0.86 -8.68
C GLY A 233 18.15 0.02 -9.41
N LYS A 234 17.95 -1.30 -9.49
CA LYS A 234 18.77 -2.24 -10.25
C LYS A 234 17.87 -3.22 -10.99
N ASN A 235 18.20 -3.52 -12.23
CA ASN A 235 17.57 -4.66 -12.91
C ASN A 235 18.03 -5.94 -12.23
N VAL A 236 17.07 -6.77 -11.82
CA VAL A 236 17.31 -8.03 -11.14
C VAL A 236 16.72 -9.14 -12.00
N ASP A 237 17.50 -10.20 -12.23
CA ASP A 237 17.03 -11.40 -12.91
C ASP A 237 15.98 -12.13 -12.05
N TYR A 238 15.21 -13.00 -12.67
CA TYR A 238 14.14 -13.75 -12.01
C TYR A 238 13.07 -12.87 -11.35
N CYS A 239 12.82 -11.68 -11.95
CA CYS A 239 11.95 -10.66 -11.42
C CYS A 239 10.94 -10.21 -12.48
N THR A 240 9.70 -10.03 -12.10
CA THR A 240 8.64 -9.47 -12.94
C THR A 240 7.86 -8.39 -12.23
N ARG A 241 7.19 -7.53 -12.99
CA ARG A 241 6.28 -6.52 -12.47
C ARG A 241 4.89 -6.74 -13.04
N VAL A 242 3.92 -6.97 -12.19
CA VAL A 242 2.56 -7.36 -12.58
C VAL A 242 1.53 -6.66 -11.69
N VAL A 243 0.36 -6.40 -12.23
CA VAL A 243 -0.81 -5.89 -11.50
C VAL A 243 -1.26 -6.92 -10.46
N ILE A 244 -1.72 -6.46 -9.32
CA ILE A 244 -2.34 -7.30 -8.29
C ILE A 244 -3.86 -7.24 -8.39
N THR A 245 -4.49 -8.36 -8.05
CA THR A 245 -5.94 -8.45 -7.93
C THR A 245 -6.31 -9.14 -6.61
N ALA A 246 -7.55 -8.95 -6.21
CA ALA A 246 -8.12 -9.70 -5.10
C ALA A 246 -8.04 -11.21 -5.38
N PRO A 247 -7.72 -12.03 -4.37
CA PRO A 247 -7.68 -13.47 -4.54
C PRO A 247 -9.08 -14.02 -4.84
N ALA A 248 -9.12 -14.98 -5.75
CA ALA A 248 -10.33 -15.75 -6.01
C ALA A 248 -10.55 -16.75 -4.86
N TYR A 249 -11.50 -16.44 -3.98
CA TYR A 249 -11.88 -17.34 -2.88
C TYR A 249 -12.91 -18.33 -3.38
N HIS A 250 -12.45 -19.45 -3.88
CA HIS A 250 -13.32 -20.53 -4.37
C HIS A 250 -13.40 -21.71 -3.39
N GLY A 251 -12.74 -21.61 -2.23
CA GLY A 251 -12.73 -22.66 -1.23
C GLY A 251 -14.05 -22.78 -0.47
N ASN A 252 -14.60 -23.98 -0.40
CA ASN A 252 -15.79 -24.26 0.40
C ASN A 252 -15.50 -24.20 1.91
N THR A 253 -14.24 -24.27 2.29
CA THR A 253 -13.72 -24.16 3.65
C THR A 253 -12.48 -23.29 3.69
N PRO A 254 -12.05 -22.77 4.86
CA PRO A 254 -10.78 -22.08 5.01
C PRO A 254 -9.56 -22.91 4.56
N ASP A 255 -9.63 -24.24 4.76
CA ASP A 255 -8.55 -25.16 4.38
C ASP A 255 -8.45 -25.36 2.84
N ASP A 256 -9.49 -24.95 2.10
CA ASP A 256 -9.58 -25.11 0.62
C ASP A 256 -9.26 -23.85 -0.17
N MET A 257 -8.84 -22.78 0.48
CA MET A 257 -8.57 -21.53 -0.20
C MET A 257 -7.45 -21.68 -1.24
N PHE A 258 -7.69 -21.22 -2.47
CA PHE A 258 -6.66 -21.20 -3.53
C PHE A 258 -5.48 -20.31 -3.12
N VAL A 259 -5.74 -19.14 -2.57
CA VAL A 259 -4.75 -18.21 -2.06
C VAL A 259 -4.91 -18.08 -0.55
N SER A 260 -4.26 -18.95 0.23
CA SER A 260 -4.09 -18.76 1.66
C SER A 260 -2.99 -17.74 1.95
N PHE A 261 -2.87 -17.27 3.19
CA PHE A 261 -1.86 -16.30 3.59
C PHE A 261 -0.43 -16.71 3.23
N GLN A 262 -0.13 -18.02 3.29
CA GLN A 262 1.20 -18.52 2.97
C GLN A 262 1.51 -18.56 1.46
N TYR A 263 0.53 -18.33 0.58
CA TYR A 263 0.68 -18.47 -0.86
C TYR A 263 0.39 -17.16 -1.61
N THR A 264 1.20 -16.92 -2.63
CA THR A 264 0.90 -15.92 -3.67
C THR A 264 0.68 -16.66 -4.98
N ALA A 265 -0.47 -16.42 -5.62
CA ALA A 265 -0.76 -17.03 -6.90
C ALA A 265 -0.12 -16.21 -8.03
N LEU A 266 0.85 -16.82 -8.70
CA LEU A 266 1.55 -16.23 -9.84
C LEU A 266 0.97 -16.74 -11.15
N PRO A 267 0.68 -15.86 -12.12
CA PRO A 267 0.26 -16.25 -13.46
C PRO A 267 1.32 -17.12 -14.14
N MET A 268 0.88 -18.22 -14.76
CA MET A 268 1.78 -19.17 -15.41
C MET A 268 2.65 -18.51 -16.50
N ALA A 269 2.10 -17.56 -17.26
CA ALA A 269 2.87 -16.82 -18.26
C ALA A 269 4.05 -16.05 -17.63
N GLN A 270 3.85 -15.51 -16.43
CA GLN A 270 4.91 -14.81 -15.69
C GLN A 270 5.94 -15.79 -15.12
N ILE A 271 5.49 -16.95 -14.59
CA ILE A 271 6.41 -17.98 -14.11
C ILE A 271 7.29 -18.48 -15.24
N CYS A 272 6.71 -18.76 -16.43
CA CYS A 272 7.46 -19.18 -17.62
C CYS A 272 8.52 -18.16 -18.03
N SER A 273 8.25 -16.87 -17.87
CA SER A 273 9.23 -15.82 -18.12
C SER A 273 10.31 -15.74 -17.02
N LEU A 274 9.88 -15.81 -15.75
CA LEU A 274 10.75 -15.64 -14.58
C LEU A 274 11.82 -16.73 -14.44
N ILE A 275 11.41 -17.98 -14.59
CA ILE A 275 12.29 -19.15 -14.41
C ILE A 275 12.44 -19.94 -15.71
N PHE A 276 12.49 -19.22 -16.83
CA PHE A 276 12.60 -19.80 -18.17
C PHE A 276 13.63 -20.93 -18.30
N PRO A 277 14.88 -20.83 -17.80
CA PRO A 277 15.85 -21.91 -17.94
C PRO A 277 15.42 -23.22 -17.27
N PHE A 278 14.74 -23.12 -16.13
CA PHE A 278 14.25 -24.29 -15.38
C PHE A 278 13.09 -24.97 -16.12
N ILE A 279 12.14 -24.17 -16.64
CA ILE A 279 11.02 -24.66 -17.45
C ILE A 279 11.53 -25.32 -18.74
N LEU A 280 12.48 -24.67 -19.42
CA LEU A 280 13.10 -25.20 -20.62
C LEU A 280 13.73 -26.58 -20.37
N LYS A 281 14.54 -26.69 -19.30
CA LYS A 281 15.17 -27.95 -18.91
C LYS A 281 14.14 -29.01 -18.58
N TRP A 282 13.13 -28.68 -17.78
CA TRP A 282 12.08 -29.61 -17.40
C TRP A 282 11.32 -30.13 -18.63
N CYS A 283 10.95 -29.26 -19.55
CA CYS A 283 10.28 -29.65 -20.79
C CYS A 283 11.16 -30.55 -21.65
N LYS A 284 12.46 -30.26 -21.72
CA LYS A 284 13.43 -31.11 -22.44
C LYS A 284 13.47 -32.52 -21.82
N ASP A 285 13.68 -32.62 -20.52
CA ASP A 285 13.70 -33.88 -19.80
C ASP A 285 12.36 -34.63 -19.91
N PHE A 286 11.23 -33.91 -19.90
CA PHE A 286 9.91 -34.49 -20.08
C PHE A 286 9.71 -35.11 -21.46
N PHE A 287 10.10 -34.43 -22.53
CA PHE A 287 10.00 -34.99 -23.88
C PHE A 287 10.95 -36.14 -24.11
N GLU A 288 12.19 -36.00 -23.67
CA GLU A 288 13.23 -37.01 -23.85
C GLU A 288 12.88 -38.31 -23.09
N ARG A 289 12.67 -38.22 -21.77
CA ARG A 289 12.44 -39.40 -20.91
C ARG A 289 10.97 -39.84 -20.90
N GLY A 290 10.03 -38.88 -20.84
CA GLY A 290 8.62 -39.18 -20.72
C GLY A 290 7.94 -39.66 -21.99
N VAL A 291 8.30 -39.06 -23.14
CA VAL A 291 7.64 -39.30 -24.43
C VAL A 291 8.44 -40.30 -25.28
N ILE A 292 9.77 -40.09 -25.37
CA ILE A 292 10.62 -40.89 -26.27
C ILE A 292 11.01 -42.20 -25.63
N ASP A 293 11.49 -42.18 -24.41
CA ASP A 293 11.93 -43.38 -23.64
C ASP A 293 10.76 -44.18 -23.05
N LYS A 294 9.53 -43.73 -23.26
CA LYS A 294 8.29 -44.35 -22.78
C LYS A 294 8.22 -44.61 -21.28
N GLN A 295 8.93 -43.85 -20.47
CA GLN A 295 8.94 -44.01 -19.01
C GLN A 295 7.61 -43.61 -18.35
N ASN A 296 6.79 -42.79 -18.99
CA ASN A 296 5.55 -42.21 -18.45
C ASN A 296 4.34 -42.49 -19.33
N ASN A 297 4.00 -43.67 -19.70
CA ASN A 297 2.77 -44.16 -20.34
C ASN A 297 1.94 -43.09 -21.10
N PHE A 298 2.60 -42.30 -21.94
CA PHE A 298 1.88 -41.31 -22.77
C PHE A 298 1.14 -42.00 -23.89
N THR A 299 -0.09 -41.57 -24.08
CA THR A 299 -0.92 -42.05 -25.19
C THR A 299 -0.90 -40.99 -26.29
N PHE A 300 -1.01 -41.42 -27.54
CA PHE A 300 -1.10 -40.50 -28.67
C PHE A 300 -2.50 -40.59 -29.26
N TYR A 301 -2.98 -39.48 -29.83
CA TYR A 301 -4.26 -39.39 -30.50
C TYR A 301 -4.06 -39.11 -31.99
N ASP A 302 -4.81 -39.80 -32.81
CA ASP A 302 -4.94 -39.46 -34.22
C ASP A 302 -5.65 -38.11 -34.36
N LYS A 303 -5.08 -37.22 -35.20
CA LYS A 303 -5.60 -35.88 -35.40
C LYS A 303 -6.97 -35.84 -36.05
N GLU A 304 -7.24 -36.76 -36.95
CA GLU A 304 -8.50 -36.81 -37.73
C GLU A 304 -9.62 -37.57 -37.01
N THR A 305 -9.28 -38.72 -36.46
CA THR A 305 -10.27 -39.61 -35.84
C THR A 305 -10.47 -39.35 -34.35
N MET A 306 -9.57 -38.60 -33.73
CA MET A 306 -9.55 -38.35 -32.27
C MET A 306 -9.54 -39.64 -31.43
N LYS A 307 -9.05 -40.74 -32.00
CA LYS A 307 -8.94 -42.02 -31.30
C LYS A 307 -7.52 -42.22 -30.74
N PRO A 308 -7.37 -42.86 -29.55
CA PRO A 308 -6.09 -43.17 -28.98
C PRO A 308 -5.31 -44.17 -29.81
N ILE A 309 -4.00 -44.01 -29.89
CA ILE A 309 -3.03 -44.87 -30.56
C ILE A 309 -1.93 -45.21 -29.59
N GLU A 310 -1.56 -46.49 -29.47
CA GLU A 310 -0.61 -46.95 -28.48
C GLU A 310 0.84 -46.96 -28.96
N ASN A 311 1.07 -47.20 -30.26
CA ASN A 311 2.44 -47.31 -30.80
C ASN A 311 2.60 -46.40 -32.03
N ILE A 312 3.55 -45.47 -31.96
CA ILE A 312 3.97 -44.61 -33.07
C ILE A 312 5.50 -44.58 -33.18
N GLU A 313 5.97 -44.54 -34.42
CA GLU A 313 7.38 -44.23 -34.69
C GLU A 313 7.51 -42.75 -34.99
N LEU A 314 8.35 -42.06 -34.17
CA LEU A 314 8.55 -40.63 -34.33
C LEU A 314 9.51 -40.33 -35.49
N ASN A 315 9.19 -39.22 -36.21
CA ASN A 315 10.10 -38.65 -37.18
C ASN A 315 10.96 -37.60 -36.47
N ASN A 316 12.27 -37.81 -36.52
CA ASN A 316 13.27 -36.91 -35.89
C ASN A 316 12.95 -36.56 -34.42
N PRO A 317 13.07 -37.55 -33.49
CA PRO A 317 12.73 -37.34 -32.10
C PRO A 317 13.51 -36.18 -31.46
N GLU A 318 14.77 -35.96 -31.88
CA GLU A 318 15.63 -34.90 -31.33
C GLU A 318 15.09 -33.50 -31.59
N ALA A 319 14.38 -33.30 -32.70
CA ALA A 319 13.75 -32.01 -33.00
C ALA A 319 12.65 -31.66 -31.99
N PHE A 320 12.02 -32.68 -31.40
CA PHE A 320 10.91 -32.55 -30.46
C PHE A 320 11.37 -32.05 -29.08
N TYR A 321 12.57 -32.40 -28.65
CA TYR A 321 13.14 -31.89 -27.41
C TYR A 321 14.24 -30.83 -27.64
N SER A 322 14.33 -30.29 -28.86
CA SER A 322 15.26 -29.19 -29.15
C SER A 322 14.91 -27.92 -28.38
N GLU A 323 15.92 -27.22 -27.88
CA GLU A 323 15.74 -25.94 -27.18
C GLU A 323 14.96 -24.93 -28.02
N LYS A 324 15.17 -24.92 -29.33
CA LYS A 324 14.48 -24.04 -30.29
C LYS A 324 12.98 -24.31 -30.32
N TYR A 325 12.56 -25.56 -30.33
CA TYR A 325 11.15 -25.94 -30.32
C TYR A 325 10.47 -25.56 -28.99
N ILE A 326 11.07 -25.96 -27.86
CA ILE A 326 10.53 -25.70 -26.52
C ILE A 326 10.46 -24.18 -26.26
N LYS A 327 11.51 -23.44 -26.65
CA LYS A 327 11.52 -21.97 -26.57
C LYS A 327 10.35 -21.37 -27.35
N LYS A 328 10.10 -21.86 -28.56
CA LYS A 328 8.96 -21.41 -29.37
C LYS A 328 7.62 -21.66 -28.68
N LEU A 329 7.44 -22.82 -28.04
CA LEU A 329 6.22 -23.12 -27.26
C LEU A 329 6.04 -22.15 -26.10
N ILE A 330 7.09 -21.91 -25.33
CA ILE A 330 7.05 -20.98 -24.17
C ILE A 330 6.80 -19.54 -24.64
N ASP A 331 7.53 -19.08 -25.66
CA ASP A 331 7.38 -17.74 -26.20
C ASP A 331 5.98 -17.50 -26.77
N SER A 332 5.39 -18.50 -27.48
CA SER A 332 4.02 -18.40 -27.97
C SER A 332 3.00 -18.33 -26.86
N TYR A 333 3.16 -19.14 -25.81
CA TYR A 333 2.27 -19.11 -24.64
C TYR A 333 2.26 -17.74 -23.95
N ILE A 334 3.43 -17.12 -23.82
CA ILE A 334 3.58 -15.81 -23.14
C ILE A 334 2.97 -14.68 -23.98
N LYS A 335 3.21 -14.68 -25.29
CA LYS A 335 2.88 -13.55 -26.18
C LYS A 335 1.48 -13.61 -26.76
N ASP A 336 0.96 -14.80 -26.97
CA ASP A 336 -0.31 -15.01 -27.66
C ASP A 336 -1.27 -15.90 -26.85
N PRO A 337 -2.34 -15.31 -26.24
CA PRO A 337 -3.31 -16.05 -25.46
C PRO A 337 -4.04 -17.16 -26.26
N GLU A 338 -4.19 -17.02 -27.56
CA GLU A 338 -4.84 -18.06 -28.40
C GLU A 338 -3.95 -19.30 -28.52
N SER A 339 -2.64 -19.12 -28.54
CA SER A 339 -1.67 -20.22 -28.60
C SER A 339 -1.71 -21.13 -27.37
N ARG A 340 -2.28 -20.66 -26.26
CA ARG A 340 -2.44 -21.41 -25.01
C ARG A 340 -3.33 -22.66 -25.16
N PHE A 341 -4.24 -22.62 -26.15
CA PHE A 341 -5.12 -23.76 -26.50
C PHE A 341 -4.49 -24.74 -27.49
N ASN A 342 -3.35 -24.39 -28.10
CA ASN A 342 -2.74 -25.22 -29.11
C ASN A 342 -2.37 -26.60 -28.54
N LYS A 343 -2.77 -27.65 -29.27
CA LYS A 343 -2.45 -29.03 -28.95
C LYS A 343 -1.00 -29.35 -29.34
N ILE A 344 -0.32 -30.12 -28.54
CA ILE A 344 1.07 -30.54 -28.82
C ILE A 344 1.03 -31.61 -29.91
N THR A 345 1.63 -31.28 -31.04
CA THR A 345 1.71 -32.14 -32.22
C THR A 345 2.99 -32.91 -32.27
N VAL A 346 2.90 -34.17 -32.65
CA VAL A 346 4.04 -35.08 -32.76
C VAL A 346 4.11 -35.60 -34.18
N PRO A 347 5.18 -35.34 -34.95
CA PRO A 347 5.35 -35.86 -36.30
C PRO A 347 5.77 -37.32 -36.26
N THR A 348 5.14 -38.13 -37.09
CA THR A 348 5.41 -39.57 -37.23
C THR A 348 6.14 -39.86 -38.51
N LYS A 349 6.79 -41.03 -38.57
CA LYS A 349 7.58 -41.46 -39.78
C LYS A 349 6.68 -41.66 -41.00
N ASP A 350 5.43 -41.99 -40.82
CA ASP A 350 4.43 -42.15 -41.91
C ASP A 350 3.96 -40.81 -42.52
N GLY A 351 4.52 -39.67 -42.01
CA GLY A 351 4.18 -38.34 -42.47
C GLY A 351 2.88 -37.80 -41.86
N SER A 352 2.18 -38.55 -41.02
CA SER A 352 0.98 -38.11 -40.32
C SER A 352 1.37 -37.28 -39.08
N VAL A 353 0.43 -36.43 -38.61
CA VAL A 353 0.61 -35.66 -37.38
C VAL A 353 -0.35 -36.21 -36.32
N LYS A 354 0.21 -36.60 -35.20
CA LYS A 354 -0.54 -37.06 -34.04
C LYS A 354 -0.49 -36.04 -32.92
N TYR A 355 -1.42 -36.14 -31.96
CA TYR A 355 -1.40 -35.33 -30.74
C TYR A 355 -0.82 -36.12 -29.57
N LEU A 356 -0.01 -35.48 -28.75
CA LEU A 356 0.36 -36.02 -27.44
C LEU A 356 -0.87 -35.93 -26.53
N ALA A 357 -1.16 -37.00 -25.78
CA ALA A 357 -2.31 -37.05 -24.88
C ALA A 357 -1.91 -36.90 -23.42
N ILE A 358 -2.80 -36.32 -22.64
CA ILE A 358 -2.76 -36.38 -21.19
C ILE A 358 -3.74 -37.46 -20.71
N ARG A 359 -3.29 -38.30 -19.79
CA ARG A 359 -4.11 -39.31 -19.12
C ARG A 359 -4.11 -39.07 -17.63
N GLY A 360 -5.24 -38.72 -17.05
CA GLY A 360 -5.41 -38.47 -15.62
C GLY A 360 -6.69 -39.11 -15.11
N MET A 361 -6.89 -39.10 -13.81
CA MET A 361 -8.09 -39.53 -13.12
C MET A 361 -8.69 -38.37 -12.33
N LYS A 362 -9.99 -38.22 -12.30
CA LYS A 362 -10.64 -37.27 -11.42
C LYS A 362 -10.40 -37.65 -9.97
N THR A 363 -10.32 -36.65 -9.09
CA THR A 363 -10.08 -36.84 -7.66
C THR A 363 -10.85 -35.78 -6.88
N ASP A 364 -11.05 -35.97 -5.58
CA ASP A 364 -11.60 -34.97 -4.67
C ASP A 364 -10.56 -33.87 -4.32
N GLY A 365 -9.35 -34.00 -4.85
CA GLY A 365 -8.25 -33.05 -4.58
C GLY A 365 -7.42 -33.39 -3.33
N TYR A 366 -7.75 -34.46 -2.63
CA TYR A 366 -7.05 -34.92 -1.42
C TYR A 366 -6.49 -36.34 -1.58
N SER A 367 -7.29 -37.33 -1.41
CA SER A 367 -6.84 -38.72 -1.43
C SER A 367 -7.71 -39.65 -2.26
N ASN A 368 -8.98 -39.32 -2.49
CA ASN A 368 -9.90 -40.17 -3.19
C ASN A 368 -9.75 -39.98 -4.71
N ILE A 369 -9.38 -41.03 -5.41
CA ILE A 369 -9.24 -41.06 -6.86
C ILE A 369 -10.41 -41.84 -7.43
N GLU A 370 -11.23 -41.21 -8.28
CA GLU A 370 -12.30 -41.84 -9.00
C GLU A 370 -11.74 -42.60 -10.21
N ALA A 371 -11.44 -43.88 -10.03
CA ALA A 371 -10.81 -44.69 -11.06
C ALA A 371 -11.70 -44.85 -12.33
N SER A 372 -12.99 -44.63 -12.22
CA SER A 372 -13.95 -44.66 -13.34
C SER A 372 -14.00 -43.39 -14.18
N ALA A 373 -13.50 -42.25 -13.62
CA ALA A 373 -13.57 -40.94 -14.28
C ALA A 373 -12.20 -40.55 -14.86
N ILE A 374 -11.86 -41.15 -16.01
CA ILE A 374 -10.58 -40.91 -16.70
C ILE A 374 -10.69 -39.61 -17.50
N VAL A 375 -9.71 -38.72 -17.28
CA VAL A 375 -9.46 -37.54 -18.11
C VAL A 375 -8.42 -37.95 -19.16
N ASN A 376 -8.88 -38.15 -20.40
CA ASN A 376 -8.03 -38.56 -21.51
C ASN A 376 -8.35 -37.69 -22.74
N ARG A 377 -7.42 -36.79 -23.08
CA ARG A 377 -7.60 -35.84 -24.19
C ARG A 377 -6.23 -35.39 -24.72
N PRO A 378 -6.18 -34.78 -25.91
CA PRO A 378 -4.96 -34.17 -26.42
C PRO A 378 -4.39 -33.15 -25.42
N MET A 379 -3.08 -33.18 -25.21
CA MET A 379 -2.37 -32.26 -24.35
C MET A 379 -2.23 -30.90 -25.02
N THR A 380 -2.60 -29.83 -24.33
CA THR A 380 -2.39 -28.48 -24.79
C THR A 380 -1.06 -27.92 -24.31
N VAL A 381 -0.61 -26.79 -24.87
CA VAL A 381 0.57 -26.06 -24.38
C VAL A 381 0.37 -25.65 -22.92
N THR A 382 -0.86 -25.27 -22.53
CA THR A 382 -1.19 -24.96 -21.12
C THR A 382 -0.96 -26.16 -20.21
N ASP A 383 -1.37 -27.37 -20.60
CA ASP A 383 -1.18 -28.57 -19.79
C ASP A 383 0.31 -28.85 -19.55
N LEU A 384 1.11 -28.81 -20.61
CA LEU A 384 2.57 -29.03 -20.52
C LEU A 384 3.24 -28.04 -19.60
N LEU A 385 2.98 -26.73 -19.83
CA LEU A 385 3.61 -25.68 -19.07
C LEU A 385 3.10 -25.61 -17.62
N TYR A 386 1.85 -26.01 -17.36
CA TYR A 386 1.34 -26.13 -16.00
C TYR A 386 2.11 -27.21 -15.21
N LEU A 387 2.29 -28.38 -15.79
CA LEU A 387 3.08 -29.45 -15.16
C LEU A 387 4.52 -29.02 -14.91
N ALA A 388 5.12 -28.32 -15.89
CA ALA A 388 6.47 -27.78 -15.75
C ALA A 388 6.56 -26.72 -14.63
N CYS A 389 5.60 -25.80 -14.58
CA CYS A 389 5.57 -24.75 -13.55
C CYS A 389 5.36 -25.34 -12.16
N GLU A 390 4.42 -26.27 -11.99
CA GLU A 390 4.20 -26.94 -10.69
C GLU A 390 5.46 -27.67 -10.23
N ALA A 391 6.13 -28.41 -11.10
CA ALA A 391 7.36 -29.10 -10.77
C ALA A 391 8.53 -28.15 -10.44
N CYS A 392 8.68 -27.07 -11.22
CA CYS A 392 9.75 -26.11 -11.03
C CYS A 392 9.52 -25.15 -9.84
N CYS A 393 8.26 -24.87 -9.47
CA CYS A 393 7.90 -24.01 -8.35
C CYS A 393 7.75 -24.77 -7.02
N LYS A 394 7.75 -26.09 -7.05
CA LYS A 394 7.70 -26.89 -5.83
C LYS A 394 8.81 -26.47 -4.87
N ASP A 395 8.45 -26.22 -3.62
CA ASP A 395 9.38 -25.78 -2.56
C ASP A 395 10.10 -24.44 -2.82
N LYS A 396 9.61 -23.65 -3.77
CA LYS A 396 10.12 -22.29 -4.02
C LYS A 396 9.23 -21.22 -3.42
N HIS A 397 9.88 -20.12 -3.08
CA HIS A 397 9.25 -18.94 -2.52
C HIS A 397 9.39 -17.76 -3.47
N VAL A 398 8.48 -16.82 -3.32
CA VAL A 398 8.50 -15.54 -4.02
C VAL A 398 8.58 -14.40 -3.00
N LYS A 399 9.42 -13.43 -3.31
CA LYS A 399 9.41 -12.11 -2.67
C LYS A 399 8.51 -11.20 -3.48
N ILE A 400 7.50 -10.63 -2.85
CA ILE A 400 6.65 -9.60 -3.41
C ILE A 400 7.04 -8.25 -2.81
N THR A 401 7.12 -7.22 -3.64
CA THR A 401 7.55 -5.88 -3.23
C THR A 401 6.73 -4.84 -3.99
N ARG A 402 6.13 -3.89 -3.27
CA ARG A 402 5.51 -2.71 -3.88
C ARG A 402 6.44 -1.51 -3.77
N TYR A 403 6.62 -0.79 -4.85
CA TYR A 403 7.37 0.45 -4.88
C TYR A 403 6.44 1.68 -4.85
N PRO A 404 6.81 2.73 -4.08
CA PRO A 404 8.06 2.91 -3.33
C PRO A 404 8.12 2.06 -2.06
N MET A 405 9.29 1.50 -1.77
CA MET A 405 9.52 0.87 -0.48
C MET A 405 9.64 1.98 0.58
N LEU A 406 8.70 2.01 1.50
CA LEU A 406 8.65 2.98 2.59
C LEU A 406 9.40 2.46 3.82
N ASP A 407 9.27 1.16 4.06
CA ASP A 407 9.87 0.44 5.18
C ASP A 407 10.13 -1.04 4.80
N GLU A 408 10.54 -1.84 5.75
CA GLU A 408 10.77 -3.28 5.59
C GLU A 408 9.48 -4.07 5.30
N TYR A 409 8.31 -3.55 5.68
CA TYR A 409 7.01 -4.20 5.46
C TYR A 409 6.49 -4.02 4.04
N SER A 410 7.10 -3.14 3.26
CA SER A 410 6.85 -2.99 1.81
C SER A 410 7.32 -4.20 1.00
N MET A 411 7.84 -5.22 1.67
CA MET A 411 8.18 -6.55 1.12
C MET A 411 7.46 -7.63 1.91
N ALA A 412 7.04 -8.67 1.22
CA ALA A 412 6.56 -9.90 1.85
C ALA A 412 7.09 -11.13 1.11
N MET A 413 7.12 -12.25 1.81
CA MET A 413 7.55 -13.54 1.28
C MET A 413 6.39 -14.52 1.34
N SER A 414 6.28 -15.40 0.37
CA SER A 414 5.26 -16.45 0.37
C SER A 414 5.69 -17.63 -0.49
N ARG A 415 5.00 -18.76 -0.34
CA ARG A 415 5.10 -19.88 -1.26
C ARG A 415 4.40 -19.54 -2.56
N ILE A 416 4.77 -20.21 -3.64
CA ILE A 416 4.18 -19.98 -4.95
C ILE A 416 3.00 -20.92 -5.17
N ARG A 417 1.89 -20.35 -5.64
CA ARG A 417 0.79 -21.08 -6.23
C ARG A 417 0.76 -20.81 -7.73
N VAL A 418 0.82 -21.87 -8.55
CA VAL A 418 0.74 -21.71 -10.00
C VAL A 418 -0.70 -21.42 -10.40
N MET A 419 -0.93 -20.34 -11.12
CA MET A 419 -2.24 -19.91 -11.59
C MET A 419 -2.25 -19.84 -13.12
N SER A 420 -3.23 -20.48 -13.74
CA SER A 420 -3.40 -20.45 -15.19
C SER A 420 -4.80 -19.99 -15.57
N THR A 421 -5.81 -20.86 -15.40
CA THR A 421 -7.19 -20.57 -15.77
C THR A 421 -8.04 -20.18 -14.57
N ALA A 422 -9.13 -19.45 -14.83
CA ALA A 422 -10.09 -19.07 -13.80
C ALA A 422 -10.83 -20.29 -13.20
N LYS A 423 -11.12 -21.29 -14.03
CA LYS A 423 -11.71 -22.56 -13.57
C LYS A 423 -10.60 -23.59 -13.43
N THR A 424 -10.61 -24.34 -12.35
CA THR A 424 -9.68 -25.44 -12.08
C THR A 424 -10.46 -26.69 -11.70
N MET A 425 -9.85 -27.84 -11.88
CA MET A 425 -10.39 -29.12 -11.41
C MET A 425 -9.28 -29.98 -10.82
N PRO A 426 -9.56 -30.77 -9.78
CA PRO A 426 -8.56 -31.67 -9.24
C PRO A 426 -8.40 -32.90 -10.16
N VAL A 427 -7.13 -33.22 -10.50
CA VAL A 427 -6.76 -34.34 -11.38
C VAL A 427 -5.52 -35.04 -10.81
N ALA A 428 -5.57 -36.37 -10.80
CA ALA A 428 -4.39 -37.19 -10.50
C ALA A 428 -3.73 -37.64 -11.80
N ILE A 429 -2.44 -37.31 -11.97
CA ILE A 429 -1.63 -37.69 -13.13
C ILE A 429 -0.39 -38.43 -12.60
N ASN A 430 -0.13 -39.64 -13.06
CA ASN A 430 0.99 -40.48 -12.63
C ASN A 430 1.15 -40.57 -11.09
N GLY A 431 0.01 -40.69 -10.39
CA GLY A 431 0.00 -40.78 -8.92
C GLY A 431 0.18 -39.46 -8.17
N THR A 432 0.41 -38.35 -8.89
CA THR A 432 0.48 -37.00 -8.30
C THR A 432 -0.88 -36.31 -8.43
N ILE A 433 -1.41 -35.80 -7.30
CA ILE A 433 -2.67 -35.05 -7.28
C ILE A 433 -2.37 -33.56 -7.50
N TYR A 434 -2.96 -33.01 -8.57
CA TYR A 434 -2.95 -31.59 -8.90
C TYR A 434 -4.30 -31.00 -8.54
N LYS A 435 -4.40 -30.37 -7.38
CA LYS A 435 -5.67 -29.84 -6.83
C LYS A 435 -6.28 -28.75 -7.71
N TYR A 436 -5.46 -27.94 -8.34
CA TYR A 436 -5.87 -26.76 -9.12
C TYR A 436 -5.48 -26.89 -10.60
N TYR A 437 -5.70 -28.07 -11.18
CA TYR A 437 -5.38 -28.33 -12.58
C TYR A 437 -6.22 -27.46 -13.52
N PRO A 438 -5.63 -26.83 -14.56
CA PRO A 438 -6.35 -25.89 -15.41
C PRO A 438 -7.43 -26.57 -16.27
N VAL A 439 -8.60 -25.94 -16.36
CA VAL A 439 -9.65 -26.31 -17.31
C VAL A 439 -9.46 -25.49 -18.57
N VAL A 440 -8.97 -26.13 -19.62
CA VAL A 440 -8.58 -25.49 -20.89
C VAL A 440 -9.72 -25.48 -21.94
N GLU A 441 -10.75 -26.27 -21.73
CA GLU A 441 -11.88 -26.31 -22.67
C GLU A 441 -12.74 -25.05 -22.49
N PRO A 442 -12.89 -24.22 -23.54
CA PRO A 442 -13.81 -23.10 -23.49
C PRO A 442 -15.24 -23.60 -23.38
N ASP A 443 -15.89 -23.25 -22.29
CA ASP A 443 -17.34 -23.40 -22.19
C ASP A 443 -18.00 -22.56 -23.29
N ILE A 444 -19.01 -23.10 -23.93
CA ILE A 444 -19.67 -22.44 -25.11
C ILE A 444 -20.21 -21.06 -24.73
N GLU A 445 -20.50 -20.81 -23.42
CA GLU A 445 -20.98 -19.55 -22.89
C GLU A 445 -19.86 -18.53 -22.61
N THR A 446 -18.60 -18.95 -22.45
CA THR A 446 -17.46 -18.10 -22.10
C THR A 446 -16.41 -17.97 -23.20
N ARG A 447 -16.84 -17.82 -24.45
CA ARG A 447 -15.94 -17.65 -25.62
C ARG A 447 -15.06 -16.38 -25.60
N LEU A 448 -15.12 -15.59 -24.53
CA LEU A 448 -14.22 -14.46 -24.34
C LEU A 448 -12.88 -14.97 -23.76
N ILE A 449 -11.91 -15.19 -24.64
CA ILE A 449 -10.56 -15.68 -24.31
C ILE A 449 -9.94 -14.91 -23.13
N GLY A 450 -10.20 -13.62 -23.01
CA GLY A 450 -9.71 -12.78 -21.91
C GLY A 450 -10.26 -13.11 -20.52
N THR A 451 -11.34 -13.90 -20.40
CA THR A 451 -11.93 -14.29 -19.11
C THR A 451 -11.47 -15.66 -18.63
N LEU A 452 -10.84 -16.45 -19.48
CA LEU A 452 -10.43 -17.80 -19.14
C LEU A 452 -9.08 -17.85 -18.41
N PHE A 453 -8.12 -17.01 -18.81
CA PHE A 453 -6.77 -16.98 -18.23
C PHE A 453 -6.61 -15.81 -17.28
N ASN A 454 -5.94 -16.09 -16.15
CA ASN A 454 -5.58 -15.09 -15.17
C ASN A 454 -4.11 -14.67 -15.37
N ASP A 455 -3.90 -13.39 -15.69
CA ASP A 455 -2.56 -12.82 -15.91
C ASP A 455 -2.16 -11.78 -14.85
N ALA A 456 -2.97 -11.60 -13.80
CA ALA A 456 -2.67 -10.74 -12.65
C ALA A 456 -2.28 -11.59 -11.42
N ILE A 457 -1.39 -11.05 -10.56
CA ILE A 457 -0.99 -11.75 -9.33
C ILE A 457 -2.11 -11.67 -8.30
N GLN A 458 -2.42 -12.79 -7.64
CA GLN A 458 -3.35 -12.80 -6.50
C GLN A 458 -2.59 -13.03 -5.20
N LEU A 459 -2.85 -12.19 -4.21
CA LEU A 459 -2.23 -12.28 -2.90
C LEU A 459 -3.26 -12.05 -1.78
N SER A 460 -2.99 -12.60 -0.60
CA SER A 460 -3.86 -12.43 0.56
C SER A 460 -4.01 -10.94 0.93
N HIS A 461 -5.21 -10.54 1.32
CA HIS A 461 -5.52 -9.19 1.81
C HIS A 461 -4.64 -8.77 2.99
N ALA A 462 -4.18 -9.72 3.80
CA ALA A 462 -3.31 -9.47 4.94
C ALA A 462 -1.93 -8.89 4.58
N TYR A 463 -1.53 -8.90 3.30
CA TYR A 463 -0.31 -8.25 2.84
C TYR A 463 -0.51 -6.77 2.47
N LEU A 464 -1.73 -6.35 2.12
CA LEU A 464 -1.98 -5.02 1.53
C LEU A 464 -1.52 -3.87 2.41
N LYS A 465 -1.78 -3.93 3.72
CA LYS A 465 -1.35 -2.86 4.64
C LYS A 465 0.17 -2.70 4.69
N GLY A 466 0.91 -3.80 4.79
CA GLY A 466 2.38 -3.77 4.78
C GLY A 466 2.94 -3.25 3.46
N LEU A 467 2.32 -3.63 2.34
CA LEU A 467 2.69 -3.17 1.00
C LEU A 467 2.19 -1.75 0.70
N ASP A 468 1.34 -1.16 1.56
CA ASP A 468 0.62 0.10 1.30
C ASP A 468 -0.06 0.05 -0.09
N GLY A 469 -0.72 -1.09 -0.39
CA GLY A 469 -1.29 -1.43 -1.69
C GLY A 469 -2.81 -1.57 -1.64
N ASP A 470 -3.44 -1.37 -2.80
CA ASP A 470 -4.84 -1.65 -3.05
C ASP A 470 -5.03 -2.30 -4.43
N TYR A 471 -6.26 -2.69 -4.76
CA TYR A 471 -6.57 -3.38 -6.01
C TYR A 471 -7.11 -2.45 -7.11
N ASP A 472 -6.72 -1.18 -7.10
CA ASP A 472 -7.14 -0.17 -8.08
C ASP A 472 -6.24 -0.12 -9.35
N GLY A 473 -5.38 -1.11 -9.53
CA GLY A 473 -4.39 -1.17 -10.62
C GLY A 473 -2.94 -1.13 -10.14
N ASP A 474 -2.73 -1.22 -8.83
CA ASP A 474 -1.40 -1.31 -8.25
C ASP A 474 -0.60 -2.47 -8.83
N GLN A 475 0.70 -2.24 -8.99
CA GLN A 475 1.66 -3.23 -9.47
C GLN A 475 2.67 -3.57 -8.39
N ILE A 476 2.95 -4.84 -8.24
CA ILE A 476 4.04 -5.34 -7.42
C ILE A 476 5.16 -5.93 -8.28
N THR A 477 6.33 -5.99 -7.70
CA THR A 477 7.46 -6.75 -8.22
C THR A 477 7.51 -8.09 -7.53
N ALA A 478 7.50 -9.18 -8.30
CA ALA A 478 7.67 -10.53 -7.81
C ALA A 478 9.05 -11.07 -8.20
N THR A 479 9.81 -11.58 -7.23
CA THR A 479 11.15 -12.18 -7.44
C THR A 479 11.13 -13.59 -6.88
N ILE A 480 11.46 -14.58 -7.69
CA ILE A 480 11.52 -15.99 -7.27
C ILE A 480 12.91 -16.31 -6.72
N PHE A 481 12.97 -16.97 -5.59
CA PHE A 481 14.22 -17.52 -5.04
C PHE A 481 14.51 -18.88 -5.69
N PHE A 482 15.69 -19.04 -6.28
CA PHE A 482 16.03 -20.23 -7.05
C PHE A 482 16.98 -21.19 -6.33
N THR A 483 17.77 -20.74 -5.33
CA THR A 483 18.67 -21.61 -4.55
C THR A 483 17.91 -22.27 -3.39
N GLN A 484 18.39 -23.43 -2.94
CA GLN A 484 17.81 -24.15 -1.81
C GLN A 484 18.02 -23.39 -0.51
N GLU A 485 19.21 -22.81 -0.31
CA GLU A 485 19.57 -22.04 0.88
C GLU A 485 18.65 -20.81 1.05
N ALA A 486 18.44 -20.04 -0.02
CA ALA A 486 17.56 -18.88 0.01
C ALA A 486 16.10 -19.28 0.33
N ASN A 487 15.60 -20.37 -0.24
CA ASN A 487 14.26 -20.86 0.05
C ASN A 487 14.13 -21.36 1.50
N ALA A 488 15.15 -22.03 2.03
CA ALA A 488 15.18 -22.46 3.44
C ALA A 488 15.21 -21.26 4.40
N GLU A 489 15.95 -20.20 4.08
CA GLU A 489 15.99 -18.97 4.85
C GLU A 489 14.62 -18.28 4.87
N VAL A 490 13.96 -18.17 3.72
CA VAL A 490 12.60 -17.60 3.61
C VAL A 490 11.59 -18.41 4.41
N GLU A 491 11.62 -19.74 4.30
CA GLU A 491 10.73 -20.61 5.08
C GLU A 491 10.93 -20.43 6.59
N LYS A 492 12.20 -20.27 7.04
CA LYS A 492 12.50 -19.95 8.43
C LYS A 492 11.98 -18.57 8.83
N LEU A 493 12.13 -17.54 7.97
CA LEU A 493 11.65 -16.20 8.22
C LEU A 493 10.12 -16.18 8.39
N MET A 494 9.38 -16.85 7.51
CA MET A 494 7.91 -16.94 7.56
C MET A 494 7.40 -17.60 8.85
N LYS A 495 8.23 -18.41 9.50
CA LYS A 495 7.95 -19.06 10.80
C LYS A 495 8.41 -18.26 12.03
N THR A 496 8.81 -17.00 11.85
CA THR A 496 9.16 -16.11 12.96
C THR A 496 8.01 -15.19 13.32
N PRO A 497 7.78 -14.88 14.61
CA PRO A 497 6.79 -13.91 15.03
C PRO A 497 6.97 -12.52 14.40
N SER A 498 8.23 -12.10 14.16
CA SER A 498 8.56 -10.81 13.51
C SER A 498 7.99 -10.69 12.09
N TYR A 499 7.63 -11.78 11.44
CA TYR A 499 6.98 -11.75 10.12
C TYR A 499 5.53 -11.23 10.17
N TYR A 500 4.91 -11.23 11.34
CA TYR A 500 3.50 -10.89 11.56
C TYR A 500 3.29 -9.53 12.23
N MET A 501 4.36 -8.92 12.74
CA MET A 501 4.26 -7.70 13.54
C MET A 501 5.33 -6.68 13.20
N THR A 502 5.09 -5.44 13.61
CA THR A 502 6.09 -4.36 13.58
C THR A 502 7.14 -4.55 14.66
N ILE A 503 8.27 -3.84 14.57
CA ILE A 503 9.29 -3.75 15.64
C ILE A 503 8.71 -3.26 16.98
N THR A 504 7.60 -2.55 16.95
CA THR A 504 6.89 -2.08 18.15
C THR A 504 5.83 -3.08 18.67
N GLY A 505 5.73 -4.28 18.08
CA GLY A 505 4.77 -5.32 18.46
C GLY A 505 3.37 -5.15 17.87
N GLY A 506 3.14 -4.16 17.02
CA GLY A 506 1.84 -3.96 16.36
C GLY A 506 1.60 -4.96 15.22
N ASN A 507 0.35 -5.41 15.02
CA ASN A 507 -0.03 -6.29 13.93
C ASN A 507 0.10 -5.60 12.56
N ILE A 508 0.88 -6.19 11.63
CA ILE A 508 0.98 -5.74 10.23
C ILE A 508 0.09 -6.55 9.28
N ARG A 509 -0.49 -7.66 9.75
CA ARG A 509 -1.35 -8.56 8.95
C ARG A 509 -2.83 -8.25 9.18
N VAL A 510 -3.13 -6.97 9.29
CA VAL A 510 -4.51 -6.48 9.45
C VAL A 510 -5.22 -6.44 8.10
N VAL A 511 -6.53 -6.57 8.18
CA VAL A 511 -7.44 -6.42 7.05
C VAL A 511 -8.39 -5.26 7.27
N SER A 512 -8.99 -4.81 6.19
CA SER A 512 -9.95 -3.70 6.22
C SER A 512 -11.09 -3.97 5.23
N HIS A 513 -11.92 -2.98 5.02
CA HIS A 513 -12.97 -2.98 3.99
C HIS A 513 -13.96 -4.15 4.15
N GLU A 514 -14.02 -5.03 3.16
CA GLU A 514 -15.02 -6.09 3.03
C GLU A 514 -15.00 -7.06 4.20
N VAL A 515 -13.81 -7.46 4.67
CA VAL A 515 -13.66 -8.36 5.83
C VAL A 515 -14.26 -7.73 7.08
N THR A 516 -13.91 -6.49 7.36
CA THR A 516 -14.40 -5.75 8.53
C THR A 516 -15.91 -5.56 8.46
N GLN A 517 -16.45 -5.22 7.29
CA GLN A 517 -17.89 -5.06 7.10
C GLN A 517 -18.65 -6.37 7.34
N THR A 518 -18.16 -7.47 6.78
CA THR A 518 -18.79 -8.79 6.94
C THR A 518 -18.82 -9.22 8.40
N LEU A 519 -17.69 -9.11 9.09
CA LEU A 519 -17.59 -9.47 10.50
C LEU A 519 -18.50 -8.59 11.38
N TYR A 520 -18.60 -7.30 11.05
CA TYR A 520 -19.54 -6.40 11.71
C TYR A 520 -20.99 -6.85 11.51
N VAL A 521 -21.43 -7.11 10.27
CA VAL A 521 -22.81 -7.53 9.96
C VAL A 521 -23.14 -8.86 10.64
N LEU A 522 -22.21 -9.81 10.66
CA LEU A 522 -22.40 -11.09 11.37
C LEU A 522 -22.54 -10.92 12.89
N THR A 523 -21.85 -9.92 13.46
CA THR A 523 -21.77 -9.80 14.92
C THR A 523 -22.53 -8.61 15.50
N LYS A 524 -23.21 -7.79 14.67
CA LYS A 524 -23.97 -6.65 15.17
C LYS A 524 -25.11 -7.06 16.11
N ASP A 525 -25.60 -6.09 16.88
CA ASP A 525 -26.69 -6.30 17.82
C ASP A 525 -27.99 -6.75 17.13
N PRO A 526 -28.89 -7.43 17.83
CA PRO A 526 -30.17 -7.85 17.27
C PRO A 526 -30.95 -6.66 16.70
N MET A 527 -31.59 -6.86 15.57
CA MET A 527 -32.47 -5.86 14.97
C MET A 527 -33.83 -5.85 15.66
N LYS A 528 -34.61 -4.79 15.50
CA LYS A 528 -35.99 -4.72 16.03
C LYS A 528 -36.89 -5.86 15.54
N THR A 529 -36.59 -6.43 14.41
CA THR A 529 -37.29 -7.55 13.77
C THR A 529 -36.79 -8.94 14.19
N SER A 530 -35.68 -8.99 14.95
CA SER A 530 -35.06 -10.25 15.39
C SER A 530 -35.96 -10.99 16.37
N LYS A 531 -36.03 -12.31 16.23
CA LYS A 531 -36.81 -13.21 17.08
C LYS A 531 -35.89 -14.13 17.85
N GLU A 532 -36.37 -14.68 18.97
CA GLU A 532 -35.67 -15.76 19.64
C GLU A 532 -35.94 -17.08 18.90
N ILE A 533 -34.88 -17.85 18.59
CA ILE A 533 -35.01 -19.12 17.89
C ILE A 533 -35.58 -20.19 18.83
N SER A 534 -36.20 -21.21 18.22
CA SER A 534 -36.73 -22.36 18.97
C SER A 534 -35.61 -23.21 19.58
N ASN A 535 -35.94 -23.99 20.63
CA ASN A 535 -35.00 -24.95 21.22
C ASN A 535 -34.56 -26.03 20.22
N GLU A 536 -35.42 -26.41 19.29
CA GLU A 536 -35.07 -27.34 18.20
C GLU A 536 -34.03 -26.71 17.24
N ASP A 537 -34.22 -25.48 16.88
CA ASP A 537 -33.27 -24.73 16.03
C ASP A 537 -31.93 -24.47 16.75
N LYS A 538 -31.97 -24.19 18.05
CA LYS A 538 -30.78 -24.11 18.89
C LYS A 538 -30.03 -25.44 18.90
N ALA A 539 -30.70 -26.57 19.06
CA ALA A 539 -30.09 -27.89 19.05
C ALA A 539 -29.38 -28.17 17.68
N VAL A 540 -29.98 -27.74 16.57
CA VAL A 540 -29.35 -27.87 15.23
C VAL A 540 -28.06 -27.06 15.15
N LEU A 541 -28.06 -25.81 15.61
CA LEU A 541 -26.83 -24.97 15.60
C LEU A 541 -25.73 -25.58 16.48
N LEU A 542 -26.06 -26.07 17.65
CA LEU A 542 -25.12 -26.70 18.57
C LEU A 542 -24.52 -27.99 18.03
N SER A 543 -25.29 -28.76 17.25
CA SER A 543 -24.87 -30.04 16.66
C SER A 543 -23.92 -29.87 15.46
N LEU A 544 -23.76 -28.68 14.89
CA LEU A 544 -22.86 -28.43 13.78
C LEU A 544 -21.42 -28.85 14.12
N LYS A 545 -20.83 -29.68 13.28
CA LYS A 545 -19.43 -30.10 13.35
C LYS A 545 -18.62 -29.36 12.30
N LYS A 546 -17.28 -29.49 12.34
CA LYS A 546 -16.39 -28.87 11.34
C LYS A 546 -16.82 -29.16 9.90
N GLU A 547 -17.25 -30.42 9.61
CA GLU A 547 -17.68 -30.85 8.29
C GLU A 547 -19.00 -30.18 7.82
N ASP A 548 -19.74 -29.55 8.73
CA ASP A 548 -20.97 -28.83 8.44
C ASP A 548 -20.74 -27.32 8.25
N LEU A 549 -19.56 -26.82 8.66
CA LEU A 549 -19.20 -25.40 8.58
C LEU A 549 -18.58 -25.07 7.21
N THR A 550 -19.16 -25.58 6.15
CA THR A 550 -18.75 -25.27 4.77
C THR A 550 -19.63 -24.17 4.20
N PHE A 551 -19.10 -23.40 3.25
CA PHE A 551 -19.81 -22.28 2.64
C PHE A 551 -21.18 -22.70 2.08
N ASP A 552 -21.24 -23.78 1.31
CA ASP A 552 -22.49 -24.26 0.70
C ASP A 552 -23.55 -24.69 1.72
N LYS A 553 -23.15 -25.33 2.83
CA LYS A 553 -24.07 -25.69 3.90
C LYS A 553 -24.53 -24.49 4.71
N LEU A 554 -23.62 -23.57 5.02
CA LEU A 554 -23.95 -22.36 5.76
C LEU A 554 -24.90 -21.44 5.00
N ILE A 555 -24.70 -21.25 3.67
CA ILE A 555 -25.64 -20.47 2.85
C ILE A 555 -27.08 -21.08 2.90
N LYS A 556 -27.20 -22.38 2.88
CA LYS A 556 -28.52 -23.03 3.00
C LYS A 556 -29.19 -22.76 4.36
N LEU A 557 -28.37 -22.57 5.40
CA LEU A 557 -28.89 -22.28 6.74
C LEU A 557 -29.33 -20.82 6.91
N ILE A 558 -28.48 -19.86 6.44
CA ILE A 558 -28.67 -18.42 6.69
C ILE A 558 -29.28 -17.66 5.49
N GLY A 559 -29.36 -18.26 4.31
CA GLY A 559 -29.83 -17.64 3.07
C GLY A 559 -28.83 -16.64 2.46
N THR A 560 -29.20 -16.06 1.33
CA THR A 560 -28.44 -15.01 0.63
C THR A 560 -29.29 -13.75 0.51
N THR A 561 -28.66 -12.58 0.51
CA THR A 561 -29.35 -11.29 0.26
C THR A 561 -29.94 -11.22 -1.16
N THR A 562 -29.35 -11.94 -2.11
CA THR A 562 -29.79 -12.04 -3.51
C THR A 562 -31.02 -12.95 -3.69
N SER A 563 -31.38 -13.76 -2.68
CA SER A 563 -32.53 -14.67 -2.77
C SER A 563 -33.89 -13.96 -2.74
N LEU A 564 -33.91 -12.64 -2.56
CA LEU A 564 -35.16 -11.83 -2.60
C LEU A 564 -35.69 -11.60 -4.01
N GLU A 565 -34.86 -11.73 -5.06
CA GLU A 565 -35.27 -11.48 -6.45
C GLU A 565 -35.73 -12.77 -7.17
N ASP A 566 -35.21 -13.92 -6.78
CA ASP A 566 -35.59 -15.21 -7.43
C ASP A 566 -36.60 -16.00 -6.59
N LYS A 567 -37.80 -15.51 -6.53
CA LYS A 567 -38.95 -16.12 -5.81
C LYS A 567 -39.30 -17.54 -6.26
N ARG A 568 -38.64 -18.09 -7.29
CA ARG A 568 -39.03 -19.35 -7.93
C ARG A 568 -38.26 -20.60 -7.50
N LYS A 569 -37.09 -20.48 -6.79
CA LYS A 569 -36.24 -21.65 -6.49
C LYS A 569 -35.46 -21.64 -5.15
N THR A 570 -35.67 -20.73 -4.25
CA THR A 570 -34.91 -20.72 -3.00
C THR A 570 -35.70 -21.31 -1.84
N THR A 571 -35.14 -22.34 -1.22
CA THR A 571 -35.55 -22.76 0.11
C THR A 571 -35.40 -21.55 1.04
N LYS A 572 -36.50 -21.21 1.72
CA LYS A 572 -36.50 -20.15 2.73
C LYS A 572 -35.36 -20.41 3.72
N PRO A 573 -34.50 -19.42 4.02
CA PRO A 573 -33.44 -19.62 5.00
C PRO A 573 -34.01 -20.06 6.31
N ARG A 574 -33.35 -20.99 6.99
CA ARG A 574 -33.79 -21.51 8.29
C ARG A 574 -33.57 -20.46 9.38
N PHE A 575 -32.46 -19.69 9.32
CA PHE A 575 -32.09 -18.71 10.34
C PHE A 575 -31.89 -17.34 9.73
N ASN A 576 -32.28 -16.30 10.48
CA ASN A 576 -31.75 -14.96 10.28
C ASN A 576 -30.52 -14.80 11.17
N ILE A 577 -29.40 -14.28 10.64
CA ILE A 577 -28.15 -14.07 11.39
C ILE A 577 -28.33 -13.15 12.60
N HIS A 578 -29.36 -12.31 12.62
CA HIS A 578 -29.67 -11.38 13.72
C HIS A 578 -30.67 -11.95 14.73
N ASP A 579 -31.24 -13.14 14.48
CA ASP A 579 -32.09 -13.80 15.46
C ASP A 579 -31.30 -14.18 16.71
N THR A 580 -31.98 -14.17 17.87
CA THR A 580 -31.32 -14.34 19.17
C THR A 580 -31.44 -15.75 19.69
N LEU A 581 -30.45 -16.18 20.44
CA LEU A 581 -30.45 -17.41 21.21
C LEU A 581 -29.72 -17.23 22.54
N THR A 582 -30.04 -18.05 23.52
CA THR A 582 -29.33 -18.05 24.79
C THR A 582 -28.43 -19.28 24.88
N ILE A 583 -27.11 -19.06 25.11
CA ILE A 583 -26.10 -20.11 25.26
C ILE A 583 -25.65 -20.18 26.71
N THR A 584 -25.56 -21.40 27.25
CA THR A 584 -25.09 -21.66 28.59
C THR A 584 -23.76 -22.42 28.60
N LYS A 585 -23.11 -22.52 29.74
CA LYS A 585 -21.88 -23.32 29.90
C LYS A 585 -22.11 -24.82 29.54
N ASN A 586 -23.32 -25.32 29.76
CA ASN A 586 -23.65 -26.70 29.37
C ASN A 586 -23.71 -26.89 27.86
N ASP A 587 -24.10 -25.84 27.12
CA ASP A 587 -24.15 -25.86 25.65
C ASP A 587 -22.73 -25.81 25.04
N TYR A 588 -21.79 -25.08 25.71
CA TYR A 588 -20.46 -24.88 25.24
C TYR A 588 -19.40 -24.84 26.37
N PRO A 589 -19.12 -26.01 27.02
CA PRO A 589 -18.25 -26.09 28.20
C PRO A 589 -16.83 -25.52 28.01
N ILE A 590 -16.27 -25.66 26.81
CA ILE A 590 -14.88 -25.30 26.49
C ILE A 590 -14.73 -23.79 26.38
N LEU A 591 -15.77 -23.08 25.94
CA LEU A 591 -15.68 -21.67 25.59
C LEU A 591 -16.09 -20.71 26.69
N MET A 592 -16.93 -21.16 27.59
CA MET A 592 -17.51 -20.33 28.61
C MET A 592 -16.80 -20.59 29.94
N LYS A 593 -15.82 -19.71 30.25
CA LYS A 593 -15.10 -19.77 31.54
C LYS A 593 -16.01 -19.43 32.71
N ASP A 594 -17.03 -18.57 32.50
CA ASP A 594 -17.96 -18.10 33.49
C ASP A 594 -19.30 -18.89 33.49
N THR A 595 -19.98 -18.89 34.61
CA THR A 595 -21.25 -19.59 34.82
C THR A 595 -22.47 -18.87 34.23
N THR A 596 -22.29 -17.70 33.64
CA THR A 596 -23.34 -16.86 33.07
C THR A 596 -23.80 -17.34 31.70
N ALA A 597 -25.11 -17.28 31.46
CA ALA A 597 -25.69 -17.48 30.16
C ALA A 597 -25.49 -16.23 29.28
N TYR A 598 -25.09 -16.42 28.05
CA TYR A 598 -25.00 -15.34 27.08
C TYR A 598 -26.21 -15.30 26.15
N LYS A 599 -26.93 -14.17 26.16
CA LYS A 599 -27.86 -13.86 25.07
C LYS A 599 -27.03 -13.36 23.88
N THR A 600 -27.08 -14.09 22.77
CA THR A 600 -26.25 -13.85 21.58
C THR A 600 -27.09 -13.90 20.31
N THR A 601 -26.50 -13.66 19.14
CA THR A 601 -27.15 -13.81 17.84
C THR A 601 -26.66 -15.06 17.12
N VAL A 602 -27.44 -15.55 16.16
CA VAL A 602 -27.05 -16.69 15.30
C VAL A 602 -25.75 -16.36 14.57
N GLY A 603 -25.58 -15.12 14.08
CA GLY A 603 -24.35 -14.71 13.42
C GLY A 603 -23.12 -14.72 14.33
N ARG A 604 -23.23 -14.21 15.57
CA ARG A 604 -22.17 -14.30 16.59
C ARG A 604 -21.84 -15.75 16.93
N PHE A 605 -22.85 -16.57 17.05
CA PHE A 605 -22.67 -18.01 17.31
C PHE A 605 -21.88 -18.67 16.18
N LEU A 606 -22.28 -18.47 14.92
CA LEU A 606 -21.60 -19.03 13.76
C LEU A 606 -20.16 -18.50 13.63
N PHE A 607 -19.94 -17.20 13.87
CA PHE A 607 -18.59 -16.63 13.89
C PHE A 607 -17.68 -17.38 14.89
N ASN A 608 -18.12 -17.49 16.15
CA ASN A 608 -17.33 -18.21 17.16
C ASN A 608 -17.12 -19.68 16.78
N LYS A 609 -18.17 -20.36 16.32
CA LYS A 609 -18.11 -21.77 15.94
C LYS A 609 -17.10 -22.00 14.82
N ILE A 610 -17.13 -21.19 13.75
CA ILE A 610 -16.21 -21.28 12.62
C ILE A 610 -14.78 -21.00 13.07
N MET A 611 -14.56 -19.87 13.78
CA MET A 611 -13.22 -19.50 14.23
C MET A 611 -12.58 -20.59 15.09
N ILE A 612 -13.34 -21.20 15.97
CA ILE A 612 -12.84 -22.21 16.90
C ILE A 612 -12.55 -23.53 16.22
N GLU A 613 -13.48 -24.02 15.42
CA GLU A 613 -13.35 -25.33 14.75
C GLU A 613 -12.20 -25.36 13.72
N TYR A 614 -11.94 -24.22 13.04
CA TYR A 614 -10.86 -24.16 12.05
C TYR A 614 -9.52 -23.74 12.65
N THR A 615 -9.49 -22.91 13.68
CA THR A 615 -8.23 -22.41 14.26
C THR A 615 -7.76 -23.19 15.48
N GLY A 616 -8.68 -23.78 16.24
CA GLY A 616 -8.37 -24.41 17.53
C GLY A 616 -8.04 -23.42 18.65
N LEU A 617 -8.23 -22.12 18.45
CA LEU A 617 -7.84 -21.04 19.39
C LEU A 617 -8.88 -20.80 20.52
N TYR A 618 -9.63 -21.83 20.90
CA TYR A 618 -10.72 -21.71 21.89
C TYR A 618 -10.26 -21.23 23.27
N THR A 619 -9.09 -21.63 23.73
CA THR A 619 -8.55 -21.24 25.05
C THR A 619 -8.13 -19.77 25.09
N ILE A 620 -7.78 -19.19 23.96
CA ILE A 620 -7.28 -17.80 23.81
C ILE A 620 -8.42 -16.86 23.52
N MET A 621 -9.24 -17.17 22.52
CA MET A 621 -10.35 -16.31 22.11
C MET A 621 -11.54 -16.33 23.07
N GLY A 622 -11.82 -17.49 23.69
CA GLY A 622 -13.06 -17.70 24.40
C GLY A 622 -14.29 -17.50 23.51
N TYR A 623 -15.48 -17.35 24.10
CA TYR A 623 -16.68 -16.96 23.37
C TYR A 623 -16.75 -15.43 23.25
N ASN A 624 -16.67 -14.91 22.02
CA ASN A 624 -16.74 -13.47 21.76
C ASN A 624 -18.20 -13.06 21.48
N ASN A 625 -18.84 -12.40 22.43
CA ASN A 625 -20.22 -11.88 22.31
C ASN A 625 -20.27 -10.38 21.94
N ASN A 626 -19.14 -9.78 21.61
CA ASN A 626 -19.03 -8.38 21.25
C ASN A 626 -19.22 -8.16 19.74
N ILE A 627 -19.53 -6.92 19.37
CA ILE A 627 -19.54 -6.48 17.97
C ILE A 627 -18.09 -6.43 17.46
N ILE A 628 -17.87 -7.04 16.29
CA ILE A 628 -16.56 -7.03 15.64
C ILE A 628 -16.57 -6.00 14.50
N ASN A 629 -16.50 -4.73 14.86
CA ASN A 629 -16.16 -3.64 13.95
C ASN A 629 -14.62 -3.52 13.83
N LYS A 630 -14.12 -2.50 13.15
CA LYS A 630 -12.68 -2.27 13.00
C LYS A 630 -11.91 -2.27 14.32
N GLY A 631 -12.46 -1.63 15.37
CA GLY A 631 -11.84 -1.63 16.70
C GLY A 631 -11.91 -3.00 17.38
N GLY A 632 -13.05 -3.68 17.31
CA GLY A 632 -13.24 -5.03 17.86
C GLY A 632 -12.34 -6.06 17.16
N LEU A 633 -12.17 -5.95 15.83
CA LEU A 633 -11.25 -6.80 15.09
C LEU A 633 -9.79 -6.55 15.49
N SER A 634 -9.40 -5.28 15.62
CA SER A 634 -8.05 -4.92 16.06
C SER A 634 -7.74 -5.42 17.47
N ALA A 635 -8.71 -5.36 18.38
CA ALA A 635 -8.57 -5.91 19.73
C ALA A 635 -8.39 -7.44 19.73
N LEU A 636 -9.18 -8.16 18.91
CA LEU A 636 -9.04 -9.60 18.74
C LEU A 636 -7.67 -9.97 18.17
N GLU A 637 -7.25 -9.29 17.11
CA GLU A 637 -5.94 -9.49 16.49
C GLU A 637 -4.79 -9.21 17.46
N SER A 638 -4.91 -8.19 18.32
CA SER A 638 -3.89 -7.89 19.33
C SER A 638 -3.75 -9.05 20.33
N ILE A 639 -4.84 -9.65 20.79
CA ILE A 639 -4.81 -10.82 21.67
C ILE A 639 -4.04 -11.98 21.00
N ILE A 640 -4.29 -12.24 19.71
CA ILE A 640 -3.62 -13.31 18.97
C ILE A 640 -2.12 -13.01 18.82
N ILE A 641 -1.75 -11.76 18.51
CA ILE A 641 -0.35 -11.33 18.41
C ILE A 641 0.38 -11.45 19.75
N ASP A 642 -0.24 -11.07 20.87
CA ASP A 642 0.36 -11.19 22.20
C ASP A 642 0.62 -12.67 22.56
N ASN A 643 -0.30 -13.56 22.18
CA ASN A 643 -0.10 -15.01 22.36
C ASN A 643 0.97 -15.59 21.42
N LEU A 644 1.14 -15.04 20.22
CA LEU A 644 2.24 -15.40 19.33
C LEU A 644 3.59 -14.93 19.91
N LEU A 645 3.67 -13.72 20.46
CA LEU A 645 4.86 -13.18 21.12
C LEU A 645 5.27 -13.99 22.35
N SER A 646 4.30 -14.36 23.19
CA SER A 646 4.53 -15.21 24.37
C SER A 646 4.81 -16.67 24.03
N ARG A 647 4.77 -17.02 22.73
CA ARG A 647 4.92 -18.42 22.24
C ARG A 647 3.84 -19.38 22.80
N THR A 648 2.70 -18.86 23.19
CA THR A 648 1.55 -19.68 23.56
C THR A 648 0.90 -20.31 22.34
N ILE A 649 1.00 -19.61 21.18
CA ILE A 649 0.67 -20.17 19.85
C ILE A 649 1.90 -20.10 18.95
N ASP A 650 1.90 -20.95 17.93
CA ASP A 650 2.89 -20.93 16.86
C ASP A 650 2.39 -20.15 15.62
N THR A 651 3.26 -20.02 14.65
CA THR A 651 2.93 -19.31 13.40
C THR A 651 1.93 -20.07 12.54
N ASP A 652 1.81 -21.38 12.68
CA ASP A 652 0.84 -22.18 11.91
C ASP A 652 -0.59 -21.91 12.40
N LEU A 653 -0.78 -21.74 13.70
CA LEU A 653 -2.06 -21.29 14.28
C LEU A 653 -2.39 -19.84 13.88
N MET A 654 -1.38 -18.97 13.82
CA MET A 654 -1.56 -17.61 13.31
C MET A 654 -2.02 -17.61 11.85
N VAL A 655 -1.44 -18.45 11.00
CA VAL A 655 -1.87 -18.60 9.60
C VAL A 655 -3.32 -19.07 9.51
N LYS A 656 -3.68 -20.10 10.29
CA LYS A 656 -5.07 -20.59 10.33
C LYS A 656 -6.05 -19.50 10.76
N PHE A 657 -5.66 -18.67 11.73
CA PHE A 657 -6.46 -17.52 12.14
C PHE A 657 -6.67 -16.53 10.99
N ILE A 658 -5.58 -16.13 10.30
CA ILE A 658 -5.64 -15.21 9.17
C ILE A 658 -6.53 -15.79 8.06
N ASP A 659 -6.29 -17.03 7.66
CA ASP A 659 -7.03 -17.68 6.57
C ASP A 659 -8.52 -17.85 6.92
N THR A 660 -8.87 -18.24 8.15
CA THR A 660 -10.27 -18.38 8.58
C THR A 660 -10.97 -17.02 8.62
N ARG A 661 -10.29 -15.97 9.12
CA ARG A 661 -10.80 -14.60 9.15
C ARG A 661 -11.08 -14.08 7.75
N ASP A 662 -10.11 -14.24 6.83
CA ASP A 662 -10.19 -13.74 5.45
C ASP A 662 -11.24 -14.54 4.66
N TRP A 663 -11.29 -15.85 4.81
CA TRP A 663 -12.31 -16.70 4.19
C TRP A 663 -13.70 -16.28 4.65
N LEU A 664 -13.93 -16.16 5.97
CA LEU A 664 -15.22 -15.77 6.51
C LEU A 664 -15.61 -14.35 6.03
N GLY A 665 -14.66 -13.41 6.08
CA GLY A 665 -14.89 -12.03 5.71
C GLY A 665 -15.19 -11.83 4.21
N LEU A 666 -14.46 -12.49 3.34
CA LEU A 666 -14.54 -12.26 1.89
C LEU A 666 -15.57 -13.17 1.22
N GLN A 667 -15.59 -14.46 1.59
CA GLN A 667 -16.53 -15.41 0.99
C GLN A 667 -17.98 -15.07 1.34
N PHE A 668 -18.24 -14.61 2.57
CA PHE A 668 -19.59 -14.27 3.02
C PHE A 668 -19.99 -12.82 2.72
N HIS A 669 -19.08 -11.98 2.25
CA HIS A 669 -19.40 -10.57 1.99
C HIS A 669 -20.62 -10.39 1.10
N ALA A 670 -20.64 -11.04 -0.06
CA ALA A 670 -21.75 -10.97 -1.02
C ALA A 670 -23.05 -11.61 -0.51
N VAL A 671 -22.95 -12.43 0.54
CA VAL A 671 -24.11 -13.17 1.10
C VAL A 671 -24.81 -12.36 2.20
N VAL A 672 -24.04 -11.78 3.12
CA VAL A 672 -24.57 -11.15 4.33
C VAL A 672 -24.60 -9.63 4.27
N CYS A 673 -23.77 -8.99 3.43
CA CYS A 673 -23.73 -7.53 3.32
C CYS A 673 -24.73 -7.04 2.27
N SER A 674 -25.41 -5.95 2.58
CA SER A 674 -26.30 -5.28 1.64
C SER A 674 -25.52 -4.41 0.68
N SER A 675 -26.03 -4.26 -0.54
CA SER A 675 -25.51 -3.28 -1.49
C SER A 675 -25.73 -1.86 -0.97
N PHE A 676 -24.75 -1.02 -1.23
CA PHE A 676 -24.81 0.39 -0.91
C PHE A 676 -25.76 1.12 -1.89
N THR A 677 -26.68 1.93 -1.37
CA THR A 677 -27.58 2.73 -2.21
C THR A 677 -27.28 4.23 -2.07
N PRO A 678 -27.39 5.01 -3.15
CA PRO A 678 -27.21 6.46 -3.07
C PRO A 678 -28.19 7.16 -2.12
N THR A 679 -29.26 6.50 -1.69
CA THR A 679 -30.27 7.06 -0.79
C THR A 679 -29.70 7.44 0.57
N ILE A 680 -28.67 6.75 1.06
CA ILE A 680 -28.00 7.10 2.34
C ILE A 680 -27.26 8.42 2.29
N THR A 681 -27.02 8.98 1.09
CA THR A 681 -26.41 10.31 0.93
C THR A 681 -27.43 11.44 1.07
N LYS A 682 -28.72 11.13 1.09
CA LYS A 682 -29.78 12.12 1.28
C LYS A 682 -29.88 12.47 2.76
N ILE A 683 -29.96 13.78 3.05
CA ILE A 683 -30.15 14.26 4.40
C ILE A 683 -31.56 13.84 4.86
N PRO A 684 -31.74 13.17 6.02
CA PRO A 684 -33.05 12.88 6.56
C PRO A 684 -33.85 14.18 6.74
N PRO A 685 -35.17 14.20 6.42
CA PRO A 685 -35.99 15.40 6.50
C PRO A 685 -35.95 16.11 7.86
N GLU A 686 -35.90 15.33 8.94
CA GLU A 686 -35.79 15.84 10.30
C GLU A 686 -34.45 16.54 10.57
N VAL A 687 -33.36 15.98 10.05
CA VAL A 687 -32.01 16.60 10.15
C VAL A 687 -31.96 17.88 9.32
N ALA A 688 -32.55 17.87 8.13
CA ALA A 688 -32.62 19.06 7.27
C ALA A 688 -33.41 20.18 7.93
N ALA A 689 -34.56 19.89 8.54
CA ALA A 689 -35.38 20.84 9.29
C ALA A 689 -34.63 21.42 10.52
N LEU A 690 -33.97 20.54 11.31
CA LEU A 690 -33.13 20.96 12.42
C LEU A 690 -31.96 21.85 11.97
N LYS A 691 -31.30 21.51 10.87
CA LYS A 691 -30.23 22.30 10.28
C LYS A 691 -30.71 23.71 9.93
N LYS A 692 -31.82 23.81 9.21
CA LYS A 692 -32.41 25.12 8.82
C LYS A 692 -32.73 25.98 10.05
N LYS A 693 -33.28 25.39 11.12
CA LYS A 693 -33.56 26.05 12.38
C LYS A 693 -32.29 26.56 13.07
N LEU A 694 -31.29 25.70 13.28
CA LEU A 694 -30.04 26.04 13.97
C LEU A 694 -29.22 27.10 13.22
N LEU A 695 -29.21 27.06 11.88
CA LEU A 695 -28.54 28.06 11.07
C LEU A 695 -29.23 29.41 11.15
N ALA A 696 -30.56 29.44 11.21
CA ALA A 696 -31.34 30.69 11.35
C ALA A 696 -31.12 31.31 12.73
N GLU A 697 -31.16 30.50 13.81
CA GLU A 697 -31.00 30.97 15.17
C GLU A 697 -29.60 31.49 15.49
N ASN A 698 -28.54 30.99 14.79
CA ASN A 698 -27.15 31.34 15.06
C ASN A 698 -26.50 32.16 13.92
N LYS A 699 -27.30 32.85 13.12
CA LYS A 699 -26.84 33.60 11.93
C LYS A 699 -25.71 34.59 12.23
N ASP A 700 -25.80 35.33 13.34
CA ASP A 700 -24.80 36.35 13.71
C ASP A 700 -23.50 35.71 14.20
N ALA A 701 -23.58 34.63 14.96
CA ALA A 701 -22.41 33.88 15.41
C ALA A 701 -21.67 33.27 14.22
N ILE A 702 -22.39 32.72 13.25
CA ILE A 702 -21.81 32.17 12.02
C ILE A 702 -21.15 33.30 11.20
N ALA A 703 -21.82 34.46 11.05
CA ALA A 703 -21.27 35.60 10.32
C ALA A 703 -19.98 36.16 10.94
N ASN A 704 -19.80 35.98 12.24
CA ASN A 704 -18.60 36.38 12.99
C ASN A 704 -17.56 35.22 13.10
N ALA A 705 -17.81 34.09 12.47
CA ALA A 705 -16.94 32.91 12.49
C ALA A 705 -16.70 32.31 13.89
N ASP A 706 -17.76 32.32 14.75
CA ASP A 706 -17.69 31.69 16.08
C ASP A 706 -17.58 30.16 15.95
N THR A 707 -16.35 29.68 16.06
CA THR A 707 -16.03 28.25 15.89
C THR A 707 -16.69 27.35 16.93
N LEU A 708 -16.90 27.85 18.16
CA LEU A 708 -17.55 27.07 19.23
C LEU A 708 -19.04 26.87 18.94
N VAL A 709 -19.70 27.88 18.42
CA VAL A 709 -21.12 27.77 18.04
C VAL A 709 -21.25 26.84 16.84
N MET A 710 -20.36 26.95 15.86
CA MET A 710 -20.38 26.08 14.68
C MET A 710 -20.14 24.60 15.06
N GLU A 711 -19.21 24.32 15.96
CA GLU A 711 -18.96 22.96 16.47
C GLU A 711 -20.16 22.38 17.24
N LYS A 712 -20.87 23.22 18.02
CA LYS A 712 -22.11 22.82 18.71
C LYS A 712 -23.21 22.46 17.72
N ILE A 713 -23.41 23.26 16.68
CA ILE A 713 -24.39 23.00 15.62
C ILE A 713 -24.05 21.66 14.93
N GLU A 714 -22.79 21.47 14.53
CA GLU A 714 -22.36 20.21 13.92
C GLU A 714 -22.60 19.01 14.84
N ALA A 715 -22.28 19.13 16.13
CA ALA A 715 -22.46 18.04 17.11
C ALA A 715 -23.95 17.69 17.29
N GLU A 716 -24.82 18.68 17.35
CA GLU A 716 -26.27 18.48 17.52
C GLU A 716 -26.88 17.80 16.30
N LEU A 717 -26.54 18.26 15.09
CA LEU A 717 -27.00 17.66 13.84
C LEU A 717 -26.47 16.21 13.69
N LEU A 718 -25.20 15.99 14.05
CA LEU A 718 -24.59 14.66 14.02
C LEU A 718 -25.29 13.69 14.97
N ASN A 719 -25.61 14.14 16.18
CA ASN A 719 -26.32 13.31 17.17
C ASN A 719 -27.74 12.96 16.70
N LYS A 720 -28.46 13.93 16.10
CA LYS A 720 -29.79 13.67 15.54
C LYS A 720 -29.73 12.72 14.35
N ALA A 721 -28.75 12.86 13.46
CA ALA A 721 -28.54 11.93 12.36
C ALA A 721 -28.21 10.51 12.85
N LYS A 722 -27.37 10.40 13.88
CA LYS A 722 -27.06 9.10 14.52
C LYS A 722 -28.28 8.41 15.08
N GLU A 723 -29.17 9.17 15.73
CA GLU A 723 -30.41 8.65 16.30
C GLU A 723 -31.33 8.08 15.21
N ILE A 724 -31.52 8.83 14.11
CA ILE A 724 -32.43 8.46 13.02
C ILE A 724 -31.89 7.27 12.21
N LEU A 725 -30.59 7.28 11.91
CA LEU A 725 -29.95 6.31 11.01
C LEU A 725 -29.36 5.10 11.73
N LYS A 726 -29.55 4.98 13.05
CA LYS A 726 -28.92 3.94 13.86
C LYS A 726 -29.15 2.53 13.31
N ASP A 727 -30.37 2.25 12.85
CA ASP A 727 -30.80 0.94 12.38
C ASP A 727 -30.84 0.81 10.85
N ASP A 728 -30.34 1.83 10.12
CA ASP A 728 -30.30 1.78 8.66
C ASP A 728 -29.22 0.81 8.18
N ILE A 729 -29.62 -0.19 7.41
CA ILE A 729 -28.73 -1.21 6.84
C ILE A 729 -27.65 -0.57 5.96
N GLY A 730 -27.99 0.50 5.25
CA GLY A 730 -27.02 1.25 4.44
C GLY A 730 -25.87 1.86 5.23
N MET A 731 -26.02 2.02 6.54
CA MET A 731 -24.97 2.55 7.43
C MET A 731 -23.99 1.48 7.94
N ASP A 732 -24.21 0.21 7.66
CA ASP A 732 -23.33 -0.88 8.10
C ASP A 732 -21.89 -0.68 7.59
N LEU A 733 -21.72 -0.08 6.41
CA LEU A 733 -20.43 0.26 5.83
C LEU A 733 -19.61 1.20 6.75
N TYR A 734 -20.27 2.20 7.33
CA TYR A 734 -19.63 3.18 8.22
C TYR A 734 -19.56 2.71 9.67
N ASN A 735 -20.60 2.04 10.15
CA ASN A 735 -20.66 1.51 11.51
C ASN A 735 -19.61 0.41 11.73
N SER A 736 -19.27 -0.33 10.69
CA SER A 736 -18.18 -1.31 10.73
C SER A 736 -16.79 -0.64 10.82
N GLY A 737 -16.67 0.64 10.46
CA GLY A 737 -15.39 1.35 10.33
C GLY A 737 -14.57 0.95 9.10
N SER A 738 -15.16 0.23 8.12
CA SER A 738 -14.45 -0.23 6.93
C SER A 738 -14.08 0.89 5.97
N ARG A 739 -14.88 1.95 5.88
CA ARG A 739 -14.70 3.10 4.96
C ARG A 739 -14.52 4.43 5.68
N GLY A 740 -13.94 4.46 6.85
CA GLY A 740 -13.72 5.66 7.63
C GLY A 740 -14.73 5.83 8.78
N GLU A 741 -14.67 6.97 9.46
CA GLU A 741 -15.53 7.22 10.58
C GLU A 741 -16.90 7.73 10.10
N TRP A 742 -17.94 7.14 10.66
CA TRP A 742 -19.34 7.52 10.43
C TRP A 742 -19.55 9.03 10.66
N GLY A 743 -18.95 9.58 11.72
CA GLY A 743 -19.04 11.00 12.03
C GLY A 743 -18.48 11.91 10.94
N ASN A 744 -17.35 11.54 10.34
CA ASN A 744 -16.76 12.31 9.24
C ASN A 744 -17.61 12.21 7.98
N HIS A 745 -18.18 11.03 7.70
CA HIS A 745 -19.12 10.88 6.60
C HIS A 745 -20.33 11.81 6.73
N MET A 746 -21.02 11.78 7.89
CA MET A 746 -22.17 12.64 8.15
C MET A 746 -21.83 14.12 8.05
N LYS A 747 -20.69 14.52 8.61
CA LYS A 747 -20.22 15.91 8.51
C LYS A 747 -20.00 16.34 7.06
N ASN A 748 -19.42 15.48 6.24
CA ASN A 748 -19.09 15.82 4.86
C ASN A 748 -20.30 15.76 3.93
N MET A 749 -21.21 14.80 4.12
CA MET A 749 -22.34 14.57 3.22
C MET A 749 -23.61 15.34 3.62
N TYR A 750 -23.86 15.52 4.93
CA TYR A 750 -25.12 16.10 5.39
C TYR A 750 -24.98 17.50 5.95
N LEU A 751 -23.81 17.90 6.46
CA LEU A 751 -23.65 19.13 7.20
C LEU A 751 -22.91 20.22 6.44
N CYS A 752 -22.42 19.93 5.23
CA CYS A 752 -21.67 20.89 4.42
C CYS A 752 -20.68 21.70 5.25
N ARG A 753 -19.55 21.08 5.57
CA ARG A 753 -18.51 21.71 6.38
C ARG A 753 -17.92 22.93 5.69
N GLY A 754 -17.94 24.01 6.35
CA GLY A 754 -17.18 25.22 6.04
C GLY A 754 -18.04 26.45 5.93
N ALA A 755 -17.59 27.48 6.61
CA ALA A 755 -17.99 28.84 6.33
C ALA A 755 -17.01 29.42 5.31
N VAL A 756 -17.53 30.06 4.29
CA VAL A 756 -16.77 30.80 3.28
C VAL A 756 -16.97 32.29 3.46
N GLN A 757 -15.93 33.08 3.18
CA GLN A 757 -16.06 34.52 3.19
C GLN A 757 -16.74 34.95 1.91
N ASN A 758 -17.96 35.55 2.04
CA ASN A 758 -18.65 36.15 0.92
C ASN A 758 -17.79 37.31 0.35
N PRO A 759 -17.41 37.26 -0.93
CA PRO A 759 -16.53 38.27 -1.52
C PRO A 759 -17.13 39.66 -1.54
N THR A 760 -18.49 39.79 -1.53
CA THR A 760 -19.21 41.06 -1.57
C THR A 760 -19.41 41.65 -0.17
N THR A 761 -19.92 40.82 0.78
CA THR A 761 -20.22 41.28 2.14
C THR A 761 -19.04 41.22 3.09
N LYS A 762 -17.99 40.50 2.75
CA LYS A 762 -16.80 40.19 3.59
C LYS A 762 -17.13 39.43 4.90
N LYS A 763 -18.37 39.00 5.06
CA LYS A 763 -18.81 38.19 6.21
C LYS A 763 -18.65 36.71 5.89
N TYR A 764 -18.48 35.90 6.93
CA TYR A 764 -18.48 34.45 6.80
C TYR A 764 -19.91 33.92 6.80
N GLU A 765 -20.19 33.01 5.90
CA GLU A 765 -21.48 32.33 5.76
C GLU A 765 -21.28 30.87 5.35
N MET A 766 -22.23 29.99 5.65
CA MET A 766 -22.18 28.62 5.21
C MET A 766 -22.26 28.55 3.68
N ILE A 767 -21.51 27.59 3.07
CA ILE A 767 -21.45 27.45 1.61
C ILE A 767 -22.83 27.36 0.96
N GLU A 768 -23.78 26.72 1.63
CA GLU A 768 -25.16 26.57 1.13
C GLU A 768 -25.87 27.91 1.01
N ASN A 769 -25.76 28.76 2.03
CA ASN A 769 -26.38 30.10 1.99
C ASN A 769 -25.72 30.98 0.91
N ALA A 770 -24.38 30.86 0.78
CA ALA A 770 -23.66 31.60 -0.26
C ALA A 770 -24.10 31.19 -1.68
N LEU A 771 -24.44 29.91 -1.89
CA LEU A 771 -24.98 29.39 -3.16
C LEU A 771 -26.43 29.83 -3.40
N GLU A 772 -27.25 29.88 -2.36
CA GLU A 772 -28.64 30.39 -2.44
C GLU A 772 -28.66 31.91 -2.76
N ASP A 773 -27.68 32.66 -2.29
CA ASP A 773 -27.49 34.09 -2.57
C ASP A 773 -26.87 34.38 -3.97
N GLY A 774 -26.74 33.35 -4.80
CA GLY A 774 -26.36 33.45 -6.22
C GLY A 774 -24.87 33.51 -6.50
N LEU A 775 -24.03 33.21 -5.53
CA LEU A 775 -22.58 33.08 -5.75
C LEU A 775 -22.26 31.80 -6.56
N LYS A 776 -21.41 31.93 -7.59
CA LYS A 776 -21.01 30.80 -8.42
C LYS A 776 -20.09 29.85 -7.62
N LYS A 777 -20.32 28.54 -7.75
CA LYS A 777 -19.48 27.49 -7.14
C LYS A 777 -17.99 27.73 -7.34
N GLU A 778 -17.61 28.19 -8.52
CA GLU A 778 -16.19 28.40 -8.91
C GLU A 778 -15.55 29.56 -8.13
N ASP A 779 -16.31 30.59 -7.78
CA ASP A 779 -15.83 31.75 -7.03
C ASP A 779 -15.70 31.42 -5.53
N LEU A 780 -16.54 30.54 -5.00
CA LEU A 780 -16.47 30.04 -3.63
C LEU A 780 -15.23 29.16 -3.42
N TYR A 781 -14.87 28.33 -4.39
CA TYR A 781 -13.68 27.47 -4.30
C TYR A 781 -12.35 28.23 -4.41
N LYS A 782 -12.29 29.32 -5.15
CA LYS A 782 -11.09 30.14 -5.30
C LYS A 782 -10.73 30.93 -4.03
N ASN A 783 -11.73 31.29 -3.23
CA ASN A 783 -11.58 32.18 -2.07
C ASN A 783 -11.86 31.51 -0.73
N ALA A 784 -11.95 30.18 -0.69
CA ALA A 784 -12.27 29.41 0.51
C ALA A 784 -11.09 29.37 1.49
N ASN A 785 -10.96 30.38 2.32
CA ASN A 785 -10.38 30.21 3.64
C ASN A 785 -11.42 29.49 4.50
N THR A 786 -11.44 28.19 4.46
CA THR A 786 -12.34 27.37 5.26
C THR A 786 -11.94 27.46 6.73
N ILE A 787 -12.78 28.03 7.56
CA ILE A 787 -12.60 28.10 9.01
C ILE A 787 -12.60 26.68 9.62
N VAL A 788 -13.38 25.78 9.02
CA VAL A 788 -13.38 24.35 9.33
C VAL A 788 -12.88 23.62 8.09
N SER A 789 -11.72 22.97 8.15
CA SER A 789 -11.08 22.31 7.02
C SER A 789 -12.05 21.36 6.31
N GLY A 790 -12.63 21.83 5.22
CA GLY A 790 -13.57 21.05 4.43
C GLY A 790 -12.84 20.09 3.51
N ALA A 791 -13.04 18.81 3.70
CA ALA A 791 -12.70 17.77 2.73
C ALA A 791 -13.85 17.54 1.73
N TYR A 792 -14.74 18.53 1.55
CA TYR A 792 -15.93 18.43 0.70
C TYR A 792 -15.65 17.91 -0.72
N PRO A 793 -14.63 18.41 -1.46
CA PRO A 793 -14.33 17.89 -2.78
C PRO A 793 -13.85 16.43 -2.79
N LYS A 794 -13.12 15.99 -1.75
CA LYS A 794 -12.62 14.62 -1.66
C LYS A 794 -13.71 13.61 -1.31
N ALA A 795 -14.67 13.97 -0.45
CA ALA A 795 -15.79 13.10 -0.10
C ALA A 795 -16.70 12.85 -1.30
N VAL A 796 -16.98 13.84 -2.12
CA VAL A 796 -17.83 13.70 -3.32
C VAL A 796 -17.12 12.88 -4.40
N LEU A 797 -15.80 13.04 -4.57
CA LEU A 797 -15.02 12.28 -5.53
C LEU A 797 -14.82 10.81 -5.12
N SER A 798 -14.74 10.51 -3.81
CA SER A 798 -14.61 9.13 -3.34
C SER A 798 -15.88 8.30 -3.52
N PHE A 799 -17.05 8.92 -3.68
CA PHE A 799 -18.31 8.24 -3.99
C PHE A 799 -18.53 8.01 -5.50
N GLY A 800 -17.81 8.76 -6.36
CA GLY A 800 -17.89 8.58 -7.81
C GLY A 800 -17.07 7.43 -8.37
N CYS A 801 -16.28 6.75 -7.52
CA CYS A 801 -15.40 5.64 -7.91
C CYS A 801 -15.85 4.26 -7.36
N LEU A 802 -17.07 4.17 -6.86
CA LEU A 802 -17.76 2.91 -6.58
C LEU A 802 -18.78 2.67 -7.71
#